data_dc5fae9afbcbdf0b9109942d7b5dd824
#
_entry.id   dc5fae9afbcbdf0b9109942d7b5dd824
#
_cell.length_a   1.000
_cell.length_b   1.000
_cell.length_c   1.000
_cell.angle_alpha   90.00
_cell.angle_beta   90.00
_cell.angle_gamma   90.00
#
_symmetry.space_group_name_H-M   'P 1'
#
loop_
_entity.id
_entity.type
_entity.pdbx_description
1 polymer ?
#
loop_
_entity_poly.entity_id
_entity_poly.type
_entity_poly.pdbx_seq_one_letter_code
_entity_poly.pdbx_strand_id
1 'polypeptide(L)'
;MDKTQRMQLKCLICVLGLLLLFLLFVGRIVNMRQNAQQKEEINEPVPVPNVELLSNVWIMEEYEDGILLFCDGEERRYSFSQVWKSGQKYSGELEEQSDSLWHPGESVREQLADVELTDGTVTAIRVKKDKMNGRVIGATEEYIELDGAGTYPLSEEYRGYRLYETLEMGTVRDLCFGYDFADFVVDEGKICGILFTREETMKYIRVLIKGPDYESTLHNRVVVSADTDFTVRFGDGPDRTEQFFQKGEELTIDGDCEWFASGRIQIVPNALTGRILLKNVSRSQQTAGYRGSIELVSTESGIAVINEVLLEEYLYSVVPSEMPTSYPQEALKAQAICARTYAYGHMRRAGYPQYGAHVDDSTSYQVYNNIEEQASATKAVKETHGKLLYTARGELAGTYYYSTSCGVGSDAKVWKTKEAESIDYLHGKSINPNPDPGLGDLLCEEERFQEFIATRNYTDYEVSEPWYRWSYSVKKLDEEILTQKLQKRYQANEKLVLTLEKGAYVSKPVEELKAVTDLYIAKRGEGGYADELIIVTEEQTYKVISEHNIRSVLCDGASKVNRQDGSKVNCPSLLPSGFFILTAGKEGDNVVGYTLVGGGYGHGVGMSQNGARNMAFAGINAEDIITFFYEDCMLVDLYE
;
A
#
# COMPACT_ATOMS: atom_id res chain seq x y z
N MET A 1 -39.47 102.53 42.37
CA MET A 1 -39.78 101.14 41.98
C MET A 1 -40.70 100.61 43.03
N ASP A 2 -41.89 100.30 42.60
CA ASP A 2 -42.96 99.69 43.42
C ASP A 2 -42.57 98.29 43.89
N LYS A 3 -43.18 97.89 45.02
CA LYS A 3 -42.90 96.57 45.69
C LYS A 3 -43.04 95.41 44.71
N THR A 4 -43.96 95.53 43.76
CA THR A 4 -44.24 94.58 42.68
C THR A 4 -43.11 94.50 41.67
N GLN A 5 -42.52 95.61 41.30
CA GLN A 5 -41.39 95.67 40.35
C GLN A 5 -40.12 95.06 40.94
N ARG A 6 -39.89 95.21 42.30
CA ARG A 6 -38.75 94.57 43.01
C ARG A 6 -38.90 93.06 43.11
N MET A 7 -40.17 92.59 43.23
CA MET A 7 -40.44 91.18 43.29
C MET A 7 -40.25 90.52 41.89
N GLN A 8 -40.71 91.21 40.83
CA GLN A 8 -40.48 90.73 39.46
C GLN A 8 -39.02 90.70 39.04
N LEU A 9 -38.24 91.73 39.48
CA LEU A 9 -36.77 91.74 39.25
C LEU A 9 -36.04 90.59 40.02
N LYS A 10 -36.47 90.28 41.24
CA LYS A 10 -35.90 89.18 42.01
C LYS A 10 -36.24 87.77 41.36
N CYS A 11 -37.49 87.65 40.90
CA CYS A 11 -37.90 86.44 40.15
C CYS A 11 -37.11 86.32 38.84
N LEU A 12 -36.90 87.41 38.09
CA LEU A 12 -36.10 87.38 36.88
C LEU A 12 -34.63 86.99 37.11
N ILE A 13 -34.03 87.54 38.22
CA ILE A 13 -32.65 87.19 38.58
C ILE A 13 -32.56 85.74 38.99
N CYS A 14 -33.55 85.21 39.75
CA CYS A 14 -33.59 83.78 40.09
C CYS A 14 -33.73 82.87 38.89
N VAL A 15 -34.62 83.24 37.93
CA VAL A 15 -34.79 82.47 36.66
C VAL A 15 -33.53 82.50 35.85
N LEU A 16 -32.88 83.69 35.72
CA LEU A 16 -31.60 83.83 34.99
C LEU A 16 -30.48 83.01 35.66
N GLY A 17 -30.45 83.02 37.05
CA GLY A 17 -29.49 82.22 37.82
C GLY A 17 -29.70 80.69 37.58
N LEU A 18 -30.97 80.26 37.59
CA LEU A 18 -31.30 78.85 37.30
C LEU A 18 -30.98 78.46 35.86
N LEU A 19 -31.22 79.39 34.92
CA LEU A 19 -30.88 79.14 33.48
C LEU A 19 -29.36 79.05 33.29
N LEU A 20 -28.59 79.92 33.98
CA LEU A 20 -27.12 79.86 33.94
C LEU A 20 -26.58 78.53 34.55
N LEU A 21 -27.16 78.08 35.65
CA LEU A 21 -26.81 76.80 36.28
C LEU A 21 -27.17 75.62 35.42
N PHE A 22 -28.32 75.72 34.73
CA PHE A 22 -28.73 74.69 33.76
C PHE A 22 -27.79 74.64 32.54
N LEU A 23 -27.40 75.79 31.99
CA LEU A 23 -26.40 75.87 30.91
C LEU A 23 -25.03 75.33 31.31
N LEU A 24 -24.57 75.66 32.54
CA LEU A 24 -23.34 75.09 33.08
C LEU A 24 -23.42 73.55 33.32
N PHE A 25 -24.58 73.06 33.75
CA PHE A 25 -24.83 71.63 33.90
C PHE A 25 -24.87 70.91 32.54
N VAL A 26 -25.55 71.46 31.54
CA VAL A 26 -25.57 70.93 30.19
C VAL A 26 -24.16 70.97 29.58
N GLY A 27 -23.42 72.09 29.75
CA GLY A 27 -22.04 72.18 29.29
C GLY A 27 -21.11 71.12 29.93
N ARG A 28 -21.32 70.79 31.21
CA ARG A 28 -20.60 69.73 31.89
C ARG A 28 -20.96 68.33 31.37
N ILE A 29 -22.23 68.07 31.07
CA ILE A 29 -22.68 66.81 30.45
C ILE A 29 -22.12 66.65 29.06
N VAL A 30 -22.14 67.69 28.23
CA VAL A 30 -21.55 67.66 26.88
C VAL A 30 -20.04 67.42 26.94
N ASN A 31 -19.33 68.10 27.85
CA ASN A 31 -17.89 67.90 28.03
C ASN A 31 -17.56 66.50 28.60
N MET A 32 -18.41 65.95 29.49
CA MET A 32 -18.28 64.56 29.96
C MET A 32 -18.54 63.55 28.85
N ARG A 33 -19.50 63.80 27.93
CA ARG A 33 -19.76 62.93 26.76
C ARG A 33 -18.64 63.00 25.73
N GLN A 34 -18.08 64.19 25.46
CA GLN A 34 -16.93 64.36 24.56
C GLN A 34 -15.67 63.69 25.12
N ASN A 35 -15.41 63.83 26.43
CA ASN A 35 -14.29 63.11 27.09
C ASN A 35 -14.52 61.59 27.22
N ALA A 36 -15.76 61.12 27.25
CA ALA A 36 -16.07 59.67 27.20
C ALA A 36 -15.88 59.11 25.78
N GLN A 37 -16.31 59.84 24.73
CA GLN A 37 -16.07 59.46 23.33
C GLN A 37 -14.57 59.46 22.99
N GLN A 38 -13.80 60.48 23.44
CA GLN A 38 -12.33 60.46 23.26
C GLN A 38 -11.64 59.35 24.06
N LYS A 39 -12.21 58.83 25.15
CA LYS A 39 -11.67 57.68 25.87
C LYS A 39 -12.07 56.33 25.26
N GLU A 40 -13.20 56.26 24.52
CA GLU A 40 -13.59 55.08 23.74
C GLU A 40 -12.77 54.96 22.44
N GLU A 41 -12.40 56.08 21.79
CA GLU A 41 -11.51 56.05 20.62
C GLU A 41 -10.04 55.68 20.94
N ILE A 42 -9.61 55.67 22.19
CA ILE A 42 -8.23 55.36 22.60
C ILE A 42 -8.12 53.88 23.05
N ASN A 43 -9.19 53.08 23.07
CA ASN A 43 -9.21 51.71 23.56
C ASN A 43 -9.87 50.73 22.55
N GLU A 44 -9.74 50.92 21.25
CA GLU A 44 -9.79 49.79 20.35
C GLU A 44 -8.51 48.98 20.56
N PRO A 45 -8.60 47.66 20.94
CA PRO A 45 -7.40 46.85 20.98
C PRO A 45 -6.77 46.87 19.60
N VAL A 46 -5.52 47.30 19.51
CA VAL A 46 -4.73 47.16 18.30
C VAL A 46 -4.89 45.71 17.87
N PRO A 47 -5.42 45.39 16.67
CA PRO A 47 -5.57 44.01 16.22
C PRO A 47 -4.22 43.35 16.33
N VAL A 48 -4.16 42.24 17.09
CA VAL A 48 -2.95 41.42 17.17
C VAL A 48 -2.74 40.88 15.77
N PRO A 49 -1.60 41.12 15.12
CA PRO A 49 -1.33 40.60 13.81
C PRO A 49 -1.54 39.09 13.77
N ASN A 50 -2.21 38.57 12.75
CA ASN A 50 -2.36 37.13 12.56
C ASN A 50 -1.05 36.61 11.95
N VAL A 51 -0.23 35.97 12.78
CA VAL A 51 1.04 35.34 12.36
C VAL A 51 0.77 33.87 12.07
N GLU A 52 1.14 33.42 10.88
CA GLU A 52 1.02 32.05 10.39
C GLU A 52 2.40 31.57 9.91
N LEU A 53 2.82 30.40 10.33
CA LEU A 53 4.06 29.75 9.87
C LEU A 53 3.70 28.60 8.92
N LEU A 54 4.17 28.68 7.68
CA LEU A 54 4.09 27.61 6.70
C LEU A 54 5.41 26.84 6.72
N SER A 55 5.44 25.68 7.37
CA SER A 55 6.65 24.87 7.53
C SER A 55 6.87 23.96 6.32
N ASN A 56 8.15 23.85 5.92
CA ASN A 56 8.63 22.89 4.91
C ASN A 56 7.90 23.02 3.55
N VAL A 57 7.62 24.25 3.10
CA VAL A 57 6.95 24.51 1.83
C VAL A 57 7.94 24.61 0.67
N TRP A 58 7.50 24.19 -0.52
CA TRP A 58 8.31 24.30 -1.74
C TRP A 58 8.08 25.66 -2.42
N ILE A 59 9.14 26.44 -2.61
CA ILE A 59 9.08 27.72 -3.34
C ILE A 59 9.27 27.42 -4.82
N MET A 60 8.22 27.59 -5.63
CA MET A 60 8.23 27.33 -7.07
C MET A 60 8.89 28.47 -7.84
N GLU A 61 8.44 29.68 -7.56
CA GLU A 61 8.85 30.90 -8.29
C GLU A 61 8.98 32.08 -7.33
N GLU A 62 9.88 32.99 -7.68
CA GLU A 62 10.09 34.26 -7.01
C GLU A 62 9.75 35.39 -7.97
N TYR A 63 9.02 36.39 -7.49
CA TYR A 63 8.62 37.61 -8.21
C TYR A 63 9.15 38.84 -7.47
N GLU A 64 9.20 39.98 -8.14
CA GLU A 64 9.58 41.26 -7.51
C GLU A 64 8.68 41.64 -6.31
N ASP A 65 7.44 41.17 -6.31
CA ASP A 65 6.41 41.54 -5.32
C ASP A 65 5.98 40.38 -4.41
N GLY A 66 6.53 39.17 -4.59
CA GLY A 66 6.12 38.00 -3.81
C GLY A 66 6.72 36.68 -4.28
N ILE A 67 6.15 35.59 -3.78
CA ILE A 67 6.54 34.21 -4.11
C ILE A 67 5.33 33.37 -4.46
N LEU A 68 5.56 32.32 -5.26
CA LEU A 68 4.62 31.23 -5.51
C LEU A 68 5.08 29.99 -4.75
N LEU A 69 4.22 29.47 -3.89
CA LEU A 69 4.47 28.27 -3.08
C LEU A 69 3.62 27.11 -3.59
N PHE A 70 4.16 25.90 -3.46
CA PHE A 70 3.38 24.68 -3.51
C PHE A 70 3.27 24.10 -2.09
N CYS A 71 2.06 24.01 -1.60
CA CYS A 71 1.75 23.61 -0.24
C CYS A 71 0.44 22.82 -0.20
N ASP A 72 0.46 21.64 0.42
CA ASP A 72 -0.72 20.78 0.57
C ASP A 72 -1.43 20.43 -0.76
N GLY A 73 -0.65 20.30 -1.85
CA GLY A 73 -1.16 19.95 -3.17
C GLY A 73 -1.72 21.14 -3.97
N GLU A 74 -1.56 22.37 -3.48
CA GLU A 74 -2.07 23.58 -4.13
C GLU A 74 -0.96 24.60 -4.35
N GLU A 75 -1.06 25.34 -5.47
CA GLU A 75 -0.24 26.51 -5.74
C GLU A 75 -0.86 27.73 -5.05
N ARG A 76 -0.08 28.46 -4.26
CA ARG A 76 -0.52 29.67 -3.55
C ARG A 76 0.48 30.80 -3.74
N ARG A 77 0.01 31.96 -4.16
CA ARG A 77 0.82 33.17 -4.33
C ARG A 77 0.68 34.08 -3.12
N TYR A 78 1.81 34.51 -2.58
CA TYR A 78 1.88 35.46 -1.47
C TYR A 78 2.73 36.68 -1.84
N SER A 79 2.26 37.84 -1.45
CA SER A 79 3.00 39.11 -1.66
C SER A 79 3.95 39.37 -0.50
N PHE A 80 5.08 40.01 -0.78
CA PHE A 80 5.97 40.51 0.25
C PHE A 80 5.36 41.67 1.04
N SER A 81 5.58 41.71 2.35
CA SER A 81 5.17 42.84 3.18
C SER A 81 5.90 44.11 2.77
N GLN A 82 5.31 45.29 3.06
CA GLN A 82 5.94 46.60 2.76
C GLN A 82 7.24 46.81 3.55
N VAL A 83 7.37 46.23 4.74
CA VAL A 83 8.58 46.25 5.58
C VAL A 83 9.77 45.62 4.84
N TRP A 84 9.57 44.52 4.12
CA TRP A 84 10.56 43.90 3.28
C TRP A 84 11.07 44.79 2.15
N LYS A 85 10.14 45.50 1.47
CA LYS A 85 10.47 46.43 0.37
C LYS A 85 11.29 47.63 0.84
N SER A 86 11.23 47.99 2.13
CA SER A 86 11.97 49.15 2.69
C SER A 86 13.33 48.80 3.31
N GLY A 87 13.73 47.53 3.34
CA GLY A 87 15.02 47.07 3.91
C GLY A 87 15.12 47.17 5.44
N GLN A 88 14.01 47.33 6.16
CA GLN A 88 13.98 47.31 7.60
C GLN A 88 13.99 45.86 8.14
N LYS A 89 14.80 45.61 9.17
CA LYS A 89 14.84 44.32 9.86
C LYS A 89 13.50 44.03 10.54
N TYR A 90 12.98 42.84 10.30
CA TYR A 90 11.80 42.29 10.95
C TYR A 90 12.20 41.57 12.23
N SER A 91 11.38 41.66 13.30
CA SER A 91 11.55 40.95 14.58
C SER A 91 10.39 39.94 14.72
N GLY A 92 10.57 38.71 14.25
CA GLY A 92 9.60 37.62 14.35
C GLY A 92 10.21 36.34 14.94
N GLU A 93 9.43 35.28 15.07
CA GLU A 93 9.87 34.00 15.64
C GLU A 93 11.06 33.35 14.89
N LEU A 94 11.26 33.67 13.60
CA LEU A 94 12.39 33.17 12.81
C LEU A 94 13.70 33.93 13.04
N GLU A 95 13.72 35.02 13.82
CA GLU A 95 14.90 35.88 14.00
C GLU A 95 16.05 35.23 14.80
N GLU A 96 15.76 34.19 15.61
CA GLU A 96 16.77 33.48 16.42
C GLU A 96 17.68 32.55 15.58
N GLN A 97 17.36 32.32 14.29
CA GLN A 97 18.12 31.45 13.39
C GLN A 97 18.75 32.23 12.22
N SER A 98 19.56 33.21 12.51
CA SER A 98 20.00 34.29 11.61
C SER A 98 20.77 33.86 10.34
N ASP A 99 21.43 32.69 10.31
CA ASP A 99 22.30 32.30 9.18
C ASP A 99 21.56 31.68 7.99
N SER A 100 20.28 31.35 8.14
CA SER A 100 19.43 30.75 7.09
C SER A 100 18.30 31.64 6.61
N LEU A 101 18.18 32.88 7.14
CA LEU A 101 17.18 33.83 6.66
C LEU A 101 17.54 34.35 5.27
N TRP A 102 16.55 34.30 4.38
CA TRP A 102 16.71 34.85 3.03
C TRP A 102 16.77 36.38 3.06
N HIS A 103 17.65 36.92 2.24
CA HIS A 103 17.77 38.36 2.02
C HIS A 103 17.43 38.72 0.58
N PRO A 104 16.76 39.87 0.31
CA PRO A 104 16.49 40.34 -1.04
C PRO A 104 17.76 40.39 -1.91
N GLY A 105 17.74 39.65 -3.04
CA GLY A 105 18.87 39.49 -3.95
C GLY A 105 19.49 38.11 -4.02
N GLU A 106 19.13 37.21 -3.08
CA GLU A 106 19.41 35.78 -3.19
C GLU A 106 18.18 35.09 -3.82
N SER A 107 18.38 34.11 -4.71
CA SER A 107 17.24 33.35 -5.25
C SER A 107 16.75 32.33 -4.24
N VAL A 108 15.43 32.29 -4.02
CA VAL A 108 14.76 31.27 -3.22
C VAL A 108 13.97 30.27 -4.08
N ARG A 109 14.01 30.44 -5.38
CA ARG A 109 13.35 29.56 -6.34
C ARG A 109 13.87 28.12 -6.20
N GLU A 110 12.94 27.15 -6.28
CA GLU A 110 13.24 25.72 -6.19
C GLU A 110 13.96 25.32 -4.89
N GLN A 111 13.51 25.95 -3.77
CA GLN A 111 14.03 25.68 -2.44
C GLN A 111 12.91 25.24 -1.47
N LEU A 112 13.28 24.39 -0.52
CA LEU A 112 12.44 24.12 0.65
C LEU A 112 12.66 25.20 1.71
N ALA A 113 11.58 25.73 2.25
CA ALA A 113 11.68 26.79 3.24
C ALA A 113 10.54 26.75 4.26
N ASP A 114 10.77 27.43 5.39
CA ASP A 114 9.70 27.89 6.26
C ASP A 114 9.37 29.35 5.87
N VAL A 115 8.09 29.64 5.73
CA VAL A 115 7.60 30.97 5.34
C VAL A 115 6.68 31.50 6.41
N GLU A 116 7.04 32.63 7.01
CA GLU A 116 6.21 33.34 7.97
C GLU A 116 5.33 34.38 7.25
N LEU A 117 4.05 34.31 7.56
CA LEU A 117 3.06 35.25 7.04
C LEU A 117 2.52 36.09 8.18
N THR A 118 2.41 37.39 7.98
CA THR A 118 1.67 38.30 8.89
C THR A 118 0.53 38.94 8.10
N ASP A 119 -0.70 38.74 8.55
CA ASP A 119 -1.90 39.20 7.88
C ASP A 119 -1.93 38.83 6.38
N GLY A 120 -1.46 37.59 6.05
CA GLY A 120 -1.44 37.03 4.72
C GLY A 120 -0.33 37.56 3.78
N THR A 121 0.64 38.31 4.29
CA THR A 121 1.82 38.75 3.55
C THR A 121 3.10 38.14 4.10
N VAL A 122 4.07 37.85 3.22
CA VAL A 122 5.35 37.25 3.61
C VAL A 122 6.16 38.24 4.45
N THR A 123 6.54 37.85 5.64
CA THR A 123 7.35 38.64 6.57
C THR A 123 8.74 38.06 6.80
N ALA A 124 8.91 36.74 6.67
CA ALA A 124 10.22 36.08 6.70
C ALA A 124 10.23 34.80 5.87
N ILE A 125 11.40 34.42 5.36
CA ILE A 125 11.65 33.14 4.69
C ILE A 125 12.95 32.56 5.26
N ARG A 126 12.88 31.33 5.77
CA ARG A 126 14.04 30.55 6.19
C ARG A 126 14.26 29.41 5.20
N VAL A 127 15.29 29.54 4.38
CA VAL A 127 15.65 28.53 3.39
C VAL A 127 16.40 27.38 4.04
N LYS A 128 16.00 26.15 3.79
CA LYS A 128 16.64 24.92 4.29
C LYS A 128 17.62 24.41 3.24
N LYS A 129 18.93 24.66 3.47
CA LYS A 129 19.99 24.43 2.46
C LYS A 129 20.66 23.07 2.58
N ASP A 130 20.60 22.43 3.76
CA ASP A 130 21.30 21.18 4.00
C ASP A 130 20.56 20.01 3.33
N LYS A 131 21.16 19.54 2.24
CA LYS A 131 20.63 18.43 1.45
C LYS A 131 21.58 17.25 1.49
N MET A 132 21.01 16.07 1.53
CA MET A 132 21.73 14.81 1.39
C MET A 132 21.03 13.92 0.39
N ASN A 133 21.80 13.04 -0.25
CA ASN A 133 21.31 11.99 -1.13
C ASN A 133 21.93 10.68 -0.69
N GLY A 134 21.22 9.59 -0.89
CA GLY A 134 21.71 8.26 -0.57
C GLY A 134 20.70 7.19 -0.96
N ARG A 135 21.19 5.98 -1.08
CA ARG A 135 20.38 4.81 -1.37
C ARG A 135 19.51 4.48 -0.15
N VAL A 136 18.20 4.51 -0.32
CA VAL A 136 17.25 4.21 0.77
C VAL A 136 17.23 2.70 1.03
N ILE A 137 17.56 2.28 2.25
CA ILE A 137 17.59 0.87 2.64
C ILE A 137 16.60 0.52 3.77
N GLY A 138 15.97 1.52 4.40
CA GLY A 138 14.91 1.36 5.37
C GLY A 138 14.17 2.68 5.58
N ALA A 139 12.87 2.63 5.84
CA ALA A 139 12.09 3.80 6.23
C ALA A 139 10.82 3.42 6.98
N THR A 140 10.40 4.31 7.88
CA THR A 140 9.11 4.28 8.57
C THR A 140 8.56 5.71 8.64
N GLU A 141 7.42 5.90 9.29
CA GLU A 141 6.92 7.25 9.60
C GLU A 141 7.79 7.98 10.65
N GLU A 142 8.80 7.34 11.23
CA GLU A 142 9.67 7.90 12.28
C GLU A 142 11.09 8.17 11.78
N TYR A 143 11.60 7.44 10.79
CA TYR A 143 12.97 7.55 10.32
C TYR A 143 13.15 7.11 8.87
N ILE A 144 14.27 7.54 8.26
CA ILE A 144 14.78 7.05 6.98
C ILE A 144 16.24 6.59 7.19
N GLU A 145 16.57 5.40 6.69
CA GLU A 145 17.90 4.80 6.73
C GLU A 145 18.53 4.83 5.34
N LEU A 146 19.73 5.41 5.24
CA LEU A 146 20.47 5.55 4.01
C LEU A 146 21.77 4.72 4.04
N ASP A 147 22.03 3.96 2.99
CA ASP A 147 23.22 3.12 2.85
C ASP A 147 24.50 3.94 2.97
N GLY A 148 25.33 3.60 3.95
CA GLY A 148 26.60 4.28 4.22
C GLY A 148 26.50 5.68 4.86
N ALA A 149 25.28 6.15 5.17
CA ALA A 149 25.07 7.44 5.83
C ALA A 149 24.35 7.31 7.17
N GLY A 150 23.73 6.14 7.45
CA GLY A 150 23.04 5.85 8.71
C GLY A 150 21.58 6.24 8.73
N THR A 151 21.00 6.33 9.94
CA THR A 151 19.58 6.55 10.17
C THR A 151 19.32 7.97 10.62
N TYR A 152 18.35 8.62 9.97
CA TYR A 152 17.93 9.99 10.26
C TYR A 152 16.48 10.00 10.73
N PRO A 153 16.15 10.65 11.87
CA PRO A 153 14.77 10.85 12.29
C PRO A 153 13.98 11.63 11.23
N LEU A 154 12.73 11.26 11.02
CA LEU A 154 11.80 12.01 10.18
C LEU A 154 11.07 13.06 11.06
N SER A 155 10.95 14.28 10.57
CA SER A 155 10.18 15.32 11.25
C SER A 155 8.67 14.99 11.18
N GLU A 156 7.91 15.25 12.25
CA GLU A 156 6.45 15.08 12.22
C GLU A 156 5.76 15.97 11.17
N GLU A 157 6.38 17.13 10.85
CA GLU A 157 5.90 18.08 9.85
C GLU A 157 6.63 17.96 8.51
N TYR A 158 7.29 16.81 8.23
CA TYR A 158 7.95 16.65 6.94
C TYR A 158 6.97 16.77 5.78
N ARG A 159 7.48 17.21 4.62
CA ARG A 159 6.73 17.23 3.37
C ARG A 159 7.53 16.56 2.26
N GLY A 160 6.83 15.79 1.43
CA GLY A 160 7.39 15.17 0.23
C GLY A 160 6.92 15.88 -1.02
N TYR A 161 7.84 16.06 -1.98
CA TYR A 161 7.56 16.72 -3.25
C TYR A 161 8.13 15.91 -4.41
N ARG A 162 7.28 15.54 -5.37
CA ARG A 162 7.72 14.99 -6.65
C ARG A 162 8.06 16.15 -7.57
N LEU A 163 9.34 16.26 -7.98
CA LEU A 163 9.88 17.39 -8.75
C LEU A 163 10.05 17.09 -10.25
N TYR A 164 9.70 15.91 -10.70
CA TYR A 164 9.78 15.49 -12.10
C TYR A 164 8.35 15.35 -12.69
N GLU A 165 8.21 15.51 -14.01
CA GLU A 165 6.93 15.52 -14.76
C GLU A 165 5.97 16.60 -14.26
N THR A 166 5.18 16.32 -13.25
CA THR A 166 4.27 17.27 -12.59
C THR A 166 4.63 17.39 -11.11
N LEU A 167 4.60 18.63 -10.60
CA LEU A 167 4.83 18.87 -9.17
C LEU A 167 3.63 18.35 -8.37
N GLU A 168 3.88 17.37 -7.52
CA GLU A 168 2.87 16.70 -6.70
C GLU A 168 3.39 16.45 -5.28
N MET A 169 2.47 16.23 -4.33
CA MET A 169 2.84 15.78 -3.01
C MET A 169 3.22 14.30 -3.03
N GLY A 170 4.28 13.96 -2.31
CA GLY A 170 4.69 12.59 -2.03
C GLY A 170 4.83 12.32 -0.53
N THR A 171 5.04 11.09 -0.16
CA THR A 171 5.19 10.65 1.23
C THR A 171 6.37 9.70 1.37
N VAL A 172 6.76 9.37 2.60
CA VAL A 172 7.77 8.33 2.88
C VAL A 172 7.43 6.98 2.23
N ARG A 173 6.16 6.71 1.95
CA ARG A 173 5.68 5.46 1.31
C ARG A 173 5.97 5.39 -0.18
N ASP A 174 6.33 6.51 -0.80
CA ASP A 174 6.67 6.60 -2.21
C ASP A 174 8.17 6.41 -2.46
N LEU A 175 8.96 6.18 -1.40
CA LEU A 175 10.39 5.89 -1.49
C LEU A 175 10.65 4.54 -2.17
N CYS A 176 11.55 4.55 -3.15
CA CYS A 176 12.03 3.33 -3.82
C CYS A 176 13.23 2.76 -3.07
N PHE A 177 13.02 1.61 -2.40
CA PHE A 177 14.08 0.97 -1.62
C PHE A 177 15.16 0.34 -2.50
N GLY A 178 16.42 0.50 -2.10
CA GLY A 178 17.56 0.06 -2.89
C GLY A 178 18.00 1.09 -3.94
N TYR A 179 17.42 2.30 -3.95
CA TYR A 179 17.70 3.37 -4.93
C TYR A 179 17.88 4.73 -4.26
N ASP A 180 18.43 5.69 -5.00
CA ASP A 180 18.75 7.05 -4.58
C ASP A 180 17.94 8.10 -5.37
N PHE A 181 16.65 7.83 -5.61
CA PHE A 181 15.77 8.65 -6.45
C PHE A 181 15.22 9.89 -5.75
N ALA A 182 15.58 10.11 -4.49
CA ALA A 182 15.16 11.26 -3.71
C ALA A 182 16.35 11.93 -3.03
N ASP A 183 16.29 13.26 -2.94
CA ASP A 183 17.12 14.05 -2.05
C ASP A 183 16.35 14.31 -0.73
N PHE A 184 17.09 14.42 0.35
CA PHE A 184 16.54 14.66 1.68
C PHE A 184 17.04 16.00 2.19
N VAL A 185 16.11 16.87 2.61
CA VAL A 185 16.45 18.13 3.27
C VAL A 185 16.48 17.88 4.76
N VAL A 186 17.61 18.24 5.39
CA VAL A 186 17.85 18.04 6.82
C VAL A 186 17.83 19.38 7.52
N ASP A 187 17.12 19.44 8.64
CA ASP A 187 17.07 20.61 9.52
C ASP A 187 17.12 20.12 10.97
N GLU A 188 17.99 20.69 11.80
CA GLU A 188 18.22 20.29 13.20
C GLU A 188 18.44 18.76 13.37
N GLY A 189 19.10 18.14 12.41
CA GLY A 189 19.42 16.71 12.44
C GLY A 189 18.25 15.77 12.09
N LYS A 190 17.11 16.31 11.63
CA LYS A 190 15.94 15.56 11.18
C LYS A 190 15.68 15.80 9.68
N ILE A 191 15.18 14.81 9.00
CA ILE A 191 14.66 14.99 7.64
C ILE A 191 13.34 15.73 7.71
N CYS A 192 13.28 16.93 7.13
CA CYS A 192 12.09 17.76 7.05
C CYS A 192 11.51 17.86 5.64
N GLY A 193 12.26 17.45 4.61
CA GLY A 193 11.81 17.40 3.22
C GLY A 193 12.29 16.17 2.49
N ILE A 194 11.41 15.55 1.70
CA ILE A 194 11.73 14.45 0.77
C ILE A 194 11.48 15.00 -0.63
N LEU A 195 12.53 15.12 -1.44
CA LEU A 195 12.47 15.65 -2.79
C LEU A 195 12.69 14.50 -3.78
N PHE A 196 11.61 13.96 -4.34
CA PHE A 196 11.70 12.95 -5.40
C PHE A 196 12.16 13.66 -6.67
N THR A 197 13.41 13.44 -7.06
CA THR A 197 14.08 14.20 -8.13
C THR A 197 14.02 13.53 -9.49
N ARG A 198 13.80 12.23 -9.53
CA ARG A 198 13.76 11.43 -10.76
C ARG A 198 13.02 10.11 -10.55
N GLU A 199 12.57 9.54 -11.65
CA GLU A 199 12.16 8.14 -11.74
C GLU A 199 13.03 7.46 -12.79
N GLU A 200 13.70 6.39 -12.41
CA GLU A 200 14.53 5.58 -13.29
C GLU A 200 14.11 4.11 -13.25
N THR A 201 14.52 3.36 -14.25
CA THR A 201 14.25 1.93 -14.32
C THR A 201 14.87 1.18 -13.14
N MET A 202 14.03 0.54 -12.35
CA MET A 202 14.47 -0.29 -11.23
C MET A 202 14.89 -1.68 -11.76
N LYS A 203 16.08 -2.14 -11.36
CA LYS A 203 16.68 -3.42 -11.84
C LYS A 203 16.76 -4.49 -10.75
N TYR A 204 16.78 -4.09 -9.47
CA TYR A 204 16.99 -4.99 -8.33
C TYR A 204 15.73 -5.04 -7.48
N ILE A 205 15.27 -6.25 -7.19
CA ILE A 205 14.22 -6.51 -6.21
C ILE A 205 14.85 -6.91 -4.87
N ARG A 206 14.23 -6.55 -3.77
CA ARG A 206 14.65 -6.84 -2.40
C ARG A 206 13.59 -7.72 -1.74
N VAL A 207 13.94 -8.97 -1.48
CA VAL A 207 13.04 -10.03 -1.01
C VAL A 207 13.37 -10.38 0.44
N LEU A 208 12.41 -10.22 1.34
CA LEU A 208 12.52 -10.68 2.72
C LEU A 208 12.43 -12.22 2.75
N ILE A 209 13.48 -12.88 3.19
CA ILE A 209 13.50 -14.33 3.37
C ILE A 209 12.96 -14.65 4.75
N LYS A 210 11.78 -15.23 4.81
CA LYS A 210 11.11 -15.59 6.06
C LYS A 210 11.75 -16.82 6.72
N GLY A 211 11.39 -17.08 7.97
CA GLY A 211 11.80 -18.27 8.72
C GLY A 211 11.43 -19.59 8.01
N PRO A 212 11.89 -20.73 8.51
CA PRO A 212 11.69 -22.04 7.87
C PRO A 212 10.21 -22.42 7.67
N ASP A 213 9.33 -21.92 8.50
CA ASP A 213 7.87 -22.15 8.50
C ASP A 213 7.07 -21.15 7.67
N TYR A 214 7.70 -20.12 7.10
CA TYR A 214 7.07 -18.96 6.45
C TYR A 214 6.18 -18.09 7.37
N GLU A 215 6.15 -18.35 8.67
CA GLU A 215 5.36 -17.55 9.62
C GLU A 215 6.19 -16.37 10.16
N SER A 216 7.41 -16.64 10.62
CA SER A 216 8.31 -15.62 11.16
C SER A 216 8.96 -14.80 10.06
N THR A 217 8.95 -13.46 10.21
CA THR A 217 9.71 -12.53 9.37
C THR A 217 11.17 -12.36 9.83
N LEU A 218 11.51 -12.87 11.02
CA LEU A 218 12.81 -12.73 11.63
C LEU A 218 13.43 -14.09 11.94
N HIS A 219 14.75 -14.12 11.96
CA HIS A 219 15.57 -15.28 12.31
C HIS A 219 16.29 -15.04 13.64
N ASN A 220 16.37 -16.06 14.49
CA ASN A 220 17.17 -15.97 15.73
C ASN A 220 18.68 -15.96 15.43
N ARG A 221 19.09 -16.63 14.35
CA ARG A 221 20.46 -16.68 13.83
C ARG A 221 20.43 -17.00 12.35
N VAL A 222 21.47 -16.60 11.64
CA VAL A 222 21.67 -16.88 10.22
C VAL A 222 22.96 -17.66 10.03
N VAL A 223 22.90 -18.78 9.33
CA VAL A 223 24.07 -19.57 8.98
C VAL A 223 24.25 -19.50 7.48
N VAL A 224 25.34 -18.87 7.04
CA VAL A 224 25.63 -18.63 5.63
C VAL A 224 26.87 -19.37 5.16
N SER A 225 26.88 -19.70 3.89
CA SER A 225 28.02 -20.16 3.11
C SER A 225 27.86 -19.66 1.68
N ALA A 226 28.74 -20.03 0.75
CA ALA A 226 28.55 -19.77 -0.67
C ALA A 226 29.11 -20.88 -1.55
N ASP A 227 28.61 -20.97 -2.79
CA ASP A 227 29.15 -21.89 -3.81
C ASP A 227 30.34 -21.31 -4.59
N THR A 228 30.74 -20.08 -4.28
CA THR A 228 31.97 -19.38 -4.70
C THR A 228 32.63 -18.74 -3.49
N ASP A 229 33.81 -18.17 -3.64
CA ASP A 229 34.33 -17.23 -2.63
C ASP A 229 33.36 -16.07 -2.44
N PHE A 230 33.31 -15.51 -1.23
CA PHE A 230 32.38 -14.44 -0.90
C PHE A 230 33.01 -13.41 0.03
N THR A 231 32.40 -12.23 0.08
CA THR A 231 32.83 -11.12 0.91
C THR A 231 31.69 -10.72 1.85
N VAL A 232 32.02 -10.52 3.11
CA VAL A 232 31.11 -9.90 4.10
C VAL A 232 31.52 -8.45 4.28
N ARG A 233 30.55 -7.54 4.18
CA ARG A 233 30.72 -6.10 4.32
C ARG A 233 29.87 -5.61 5.48
N PHE A 234 30.48 -4.80 6.34
CA PHE A 234 29.80 -4.17 7.47
C PHE A 234 30.43 -2.81 7.80
N GLY A 235 29.72 -1.96 8.51
CA GLY A 235 30.12 -0.58 8.76
C GLY A 235 29.65 0.41 7.70
N ASP A 236 29.63 1.70 8.07
CA ASP A 236 29.10 2.78 7.25
C ASP A 236 30.19 3.66 6.65
N GLY A 237 29.93 4.22 5.47
CA GLY A 237 30.75 5.21 4.80
C GLY A 237 32.23 4.79 4.67
N PRO A 238 33.18 5.66 5.08
CA PRO A 238 34.62 5.39 4.95
C PRO A 238 35.13 4.31 5.91
N ASP A 239 34.38 3.95 6.95
CA ASP A 239 34.76 2.93 7.95
C ASP A 239 34.24 1.53 7.57
N ARG A 240 33.72 1.37 6.34
CA ARG A 240 33.24 0.09 5.82
C ARG A 240 34.35 -0.94 5.78
N THR A 241 34.14 -2.05 6.46
CA THR A 241 35.09 -3.18 6.54
C THR A 241 34.65 -4.30 5.61
N GLU A 242 35.61 -4.95 4.94
CA GLU A 242 35.41 -6.13 4.11
C GLU A 242 36.22 -7.30 4.64
N GLN A 243 35.53 -8.45 4.83
CA GLN A 243 36.18 -9.72 5.17
C GLN A 243 35.93 -10.76 4.07
N PHE A 244 36.99 -11.46 3.67
CA PHE A 244 36.95 -12.45 2.60
C PHE A 244 36.87 -13.87 3.14
N PHE A 245 35.98 -14.67 2.56
CA PHE A 245 35.72 -16.06 2.92
C PHE A 245 35.87 -16.94 1.67
N GLN A 246 36.33 -18.18 1.87
CA GLN A 246 36.48 -19.13 0.78
C GLN A 246 35.14 -19.85 0.50
N LYS A 247 35.03 -20.34 -0.72
CA LYS A 247 33.93 -21.23 -1.12
C LYS A 247 33.69 -22.33 -0.10
N GLY A 248 32.44 -22.49 0.34
CA GLY A 248 32.01 -23.54 1.26
C GLY A 248 32.35 -23.27 2.73
N GLU A 249 33.07 -22.22 3.06
CA GLU A 249 33.25 -21.77 4.43
C GLU A 249 31.91 -21.38 5.05
N GLU A 250 31.67 -21.77 6.32
CA GLU A 250 30.42 -21.48 7.02
C GLU A 250 30.63 -20.40 8.07
N LEU A 251 29.71 -19.43 8.04
CA LEU A 251 29.68 -18.33 8.99
C LEU A 251 28.32 -18.32 9.71
N THR A 252 28.36 -18.24 11.03
CA THR A 252 27.15 -18.08 11.86
C THR A 252 27.09 -16.66 12.40
N ILE A 253 25.96 -16.00 12.17
CA ILE A 253 25.67 -14.63 12.61
C ILE A 253 24.41 -14.69 13.48
N ASP A 254 24.52 -14.26 14.72
CA ASP A 254 23.42 -14.09 15.67
C ASP A 254 23.17 -12.60 15.99
N GLY A 255 22.17 -12.31 16.79
CA GLY A 255 21.80 -10.94 17.13
C GLY A 255 22.86 -10.17 17.92
N ASP A 256 23.79 -10.87 18.59
CA ASP A 256 24.85 -10.29 19.40
C ASP A 256 26.16 -10.07 18.58
N CYS A 257 26.14 -10.34 17.27
CA CYS A 257 27.31 -10.17 16.41
C CYS A 257 27.74 -8.68 16.39
N GLU A 258 29.01 -8.43 16.76
CA GLU A 258 29.57 -7.09 16.87
C GLU A 258 29.52 -6.27 15.56
N TRP A 259 29.42 -6.93 14.41
CA TRP A 259 29.32 -6.27 13.11
C TRP A 259 28.04 -5.43 12.96
N PHE A 260 26.97 -5.79 13.68
CA PHE A 260 25.73 -5.00 13.71
C PHE A 260 25.84 -3.65 14.43
N ALA A 261 26.92 -3.46 15.25
CA ALA A 261 27.14 -2.18 15.93
C ALA A 261 27.34 -1.01 14.95
N SER A 262 27.72 -1.32 13.71
CA SER A 262 27.96 -0.33 12.64
C SER A 262 26.94 -0.42 11.51
N GLY A 263 25.72 -0.89 11.79
CA GLY A 263 24.63 -0.96 10.81
C GLY A 263 24.39 -2.35 10.24
N ARG A 264 24.05 -2.42 8.94
CA ARG A 264 23.69 -3.67 8.26
C ARG A 264 24.92 -4.47 7.85
N ILE A 265 24.75 -5.79 7.74
CA ILE A 265 25.75 -6.71 7.22
C ILE A 265 25.34 -7.11 5.81
N GLN A 266 26.23 -6.96 4.83
CA GLN A 266 26.01 -7.39 3.46
C GLN A 266 26.93 -8.56 3.11
N ILE A 267 26.41 -9.61 2.50
CA ILE A 267 27.12 -10.83 2.08
C ILE A 267 27.01 -10.95 0.57
N VAL A 268 28.14 -10.89 -0.12
CA VAL A 268 28.19 -10.78 -1.59
C VAL A 268 29.05 -11.91 -2.16
N PRO A 269 28.56 -12.70 -3.13
CA PRO A 269 29.39 -13.68 -3.83
C PRO A 269 30.40 -12.96 -4.71
N ASN A 270 31.65 -13.46 -4.76
CA ASN A 270 32.71 -12.84 -5.55
C ASN A 270 32.67 -13.20 -7.05
N ALA A 271 31.70 -14.03 -7.45
CA ALA A 271 31.42 -14.33 -8.85
C ALA A 271 29.98 -13.95 -9.22
N LEU A 272 29.78 -13.41 -10.43
CA LEU A 272 28.45 -12.98 -10.91
C LEU A 272 27.39 -14.09 -10.91
N THR A 273 27.80 -15.34 -11.07
CA THR A 273 26.89 -16.51 -11.04
C THR A 273 26.88 -17.20 -9.67
N GLY A 274 27.64 -16.68 -8.71
CA GLY A 274 27.73 -17.24 -7.35
C GLY A 274 26.42 -17.12 -6.60
N ARG A 275 26.20 -18.00 -5.64
CA ARG A 275 25.03 -18.03 -4.76
C ARG A 275 25.45 -18.03 -3.31
N ILE A 276 24.75 -17.23 -2.52
CA ILE A 276 24.84 -17.31 -1.05
C ILE A 276 23.87 -18.40 -0.56
N LEU A 277 24.37 -19.30 0.25
CA LEU A 277 23.65 -20.45 0.78
C LEU A 277 23.20 -20.15 2.21
N LEU A 278 21.91 -20.17 2.47
CA LEU A 278 21.32 -20.05 3.81
C LEU A 278 21.10 -21.44 4.40
N LYS A 279 22.05 -21.88 5.24
CA LYS A 279 22.09 -23.26 5.77
C LYS A 279 20.99 -23.58 6.79
N ASN A 280 20.46 -22.57 7.45
CA ASN A 280 19.37 -22.69 8.42
C ASN A 280 17.98 -22.42 7.80
N VAL A 281 17.89 -22.22 6.48
CA VAL A 281 16.65 -22.05 5.74
C VAL A 281 16.46 -23.22 4.79
N SER A 282 15.36 -23.95 4.96
CA SER A 282 14.94 -25.00 4.04
C SER A 282 13.78 -24.49 3.20
N ARG A 283 13.87 -24.66 1.88
CA ARG A 283 12.82 -24.37 0.91
C ARG A 283 12.60 -25.62 0.05
N SER A 284 12.31 -25.43 -1.23
CA SER A 284 12.20 -26.54 -2.18
C SER A 284 13.49 -27.37 -2.27
N GLN A 285 14.64 -26.73 -2.12
CA GLN A 285 15.93 -27.38 -1.90
C GLN A 285 16.24 -27.47 -0.40
N GLN A 286 17.00 -28.49 0.02
CA GLN A 286 17.39 -28.67 1.43
C GLN A 286 18.22 -27.49 1.97
N THR A 287 19.08 -26.92 1.13
CA THR A 287 19.83 -25.70 1.43
C THR A 287 19.43 -24.65 0.40
N ALA A 288 18.85 -23.55 0.88
CA ALA A 288 18.43 -22.45 0.01
C ALA A 288 19.66 -21.66 -0.46
N GLY A 289 19.83 -21.53 -1.78
CA GLY A 289 20.93 -20.79 -2.42
C GLY A 289 20.39 -19.65 -3.30
N TYR A 290 20.80 -18.43 -3.01
CA TYR A 290 20.28 -17.21 -3.62
C TYR A 290 21.32 -16.50 -4.47
N ARG A 291 20.95 -16.06 -5.66
CA ARG A 291 21.73 -15.12 -6.48
C ARG A 291 21.70 -13.72 -5.85
N GLY A 292 22.58 -12.85 -6.35
CA GLY A 292 22.71 -11.49 -5.79
C GLY A 292 23.37 -11.48 -4.42
N SER A 293 23.00 -10.55 -3.56
CA SER A 293 23.53 -10.42 -2.21
C SER A 293 22.49 -10.75 -1.15
N ILE A 294 22.96 -11.09 0.04
CA ILE A 294 22.15 -11.19 1.24
C ILE A 294 22.51 -10.05 2.16
N GLU A 295 21.52 -9.32 2.63
CA GLU A 295 21.64 -8.26 3.62
C GLU A 295 20.97 -8.69 4.92
N LEU A 296 21.62 -8.42 6.04
CA LEU A 296 21.13 -8.76 7.38
C LEU A 296 20.87 -7.47 8.16
N VAL A 297 19.69 -7.38 8.76
CA VAL A 297 19.26 -6.27 9.61
C VAL A 297 18.99 -6.78 11.00
N SER A 298 19.74 -6.31 12.00
CA SER A 298 19.47 -6.65 13.40
C SER A 298 18.29 -5.83 13.92
N THR A 299 17.41 -6.48 14.68
CA THR A 299 16.31 -5.87 15.41
C THR A 299 16.29 -6.39 16.84
N GLU A 300 15.53 -5.78 17.74
CA GLU A 300 15.36 -6.26 19.11
C GLU A 300 14.81 -7.72 19.18
N SER A 301 14.08 -8.16 18.16
CA SER A 301 13.38 -9.45 18.13
C SER A 301 14.07 -10.51 17.26
N GLY A 302 15.19 -10.17 16.59
CA GLY A 302 15.90 -11.08 15.70
C GLY A 302 16.49 -10.41 14.47
N ILE A 303 16.85 -11.19 13.47
CA ILE A 303 17.55 -10.75 12.27
C ILE A 303 16.60 -10.84 11.08
N ALA A 304 16.35 -9.75 10.38
CA ALA A 304 15.72 -9.76 9.06
C ALA A 304 16.77 -10.11 8.00
N VAL A 305 16.41 -10.98 7.06
CA VAL A 305 17.27 -11.46 5.98
C VAL A 305 16.69 -10.99 4.66
N ILE A 306 17.41 -10.15 3.92
CA ILE A 306 16.96 -9.58 2.65
C ILE A 306 17.86 -10.10 1.53
N ASN A 307 17.27 -10.72 0.51
CA ASN A 307 17.96 -11.05 -0.72
C ASN A 307 17.77 -9.91 -1.72
N GLU A 308 18.84 -9.22 -2.08
CA GLU A 308 18.84 -8.25 -3.16
C GLU A 308 19.38 -8.89 -4.43
N VAL A 309 18.53 -8.94 -5.46
CA VAL A 309 18.82 -9.70 -6.69
C VAL A 309 18.27 -8.95 -7.91
N LEU A 310 18.90 -9.13 -9.08
CA LEU A 310 18.35 -8.63 -10.35
C LEU A 310 16.94 -9.18 -10.57
N LEU A 311 15.99 -8.34 -10.96
CA LEU A 311 14.59 -8.73 -11.22
C LEU A 311 14.52 -9.95 -12.16
N GLU A 312 15.31 -9.97 -13.22
CA GLU A 312 15.35 -11.09 -14.16
C GLU A 312 15.87 -12.38 -13.52
N GLU A 313 16.84 -12.30 -12.63
CA GLU A 313 17.39 -13.48 -11.94
C GLU A 313 16.45 -13.99 -10.82
N TYR A 314 15.68 -13.10 -10.17
CA TYR A 314 14.59 -13.46 -9.28
C TYR A 314 13.55 -14.34 -10.00
N LEU A 315 13.20 -13.98 -11.24
CA LEU A 315 12.24 -14.72 -12.03
C LEU A 315 12.72 -16.13 -12.45
N TYR A 316 14.03 -16.41 -12.45
CA TYR A 316 14.53 -17.76 -12.71
C TYR A 316 14.08 -18.79 -11.67
N SER A 317 13.79 -18.35 -10.45
CA SER A 317 13.20 -19.18 -9.38
C SER A 317 11.70 -19.01 -9.22
N VAL A 318 11.12 -17.83 -9.52
CA VAL A 318 9.69 -17.59 -9.40
C VAL A 318 8.91 -18.34 -10.47
N VAL A 319 9.28 -18.23 -11.75
CA VAL A 319 8.55 -18.86 -12.83
C VAL A 319 8.40 -20.38 -12.65
N PRO A 320 9.47 -21.14 -12.33
CA PRO A 320 9.33 -22.57 -12.08
C PRO A 320 8.64 -22.91 -10.74
N SER A 321 8.56 -21.98 -9.80
CA SER A 321 7.81 -22.15 -8.55
C SER A 321 6.31 -21.99 -8.75
N GLU A 322 5.90 -21.13 -9.67
CA GLU A 322 4.51 -20.82 -9.97
C GLU A 322 3.91 -21.73 -11.03
N MET A 323 4.68 -22.12 -12.05
CA MET A 323 4.21 -22.89 -13.18
C MET A 323 5.11 -24.09 -13.47
N PRO A 324 4.56 -25.31 -13.67
CA PRO A 324 5.36 -26.48 -14.04
C PRO A 324 6.20 -26.24 -15.30
N THR A 325 7.49 -26.51 -15.23
CA THR A 325 8.46 -26.27 -16.34
C THR A 325 8.29 -27.18 -17.54
N SER A 326 7.41 -28.18 -17.43
CA SER A 326 6.94 -29.02 -18.55
C SER A 326 5.87 -28.35 -19.43
N TYR A 327 5.39 -27.16 -19.02
CA TYR A 327 4.42 -26.42 -19.83
C TYR A 327 5.07 -25.88 -21.11
N PRO A 328 4.28 -25.63 -22.18
CA PRO A 328 4.80 -25.05 -23.40
C PRO A 328 5.51 -23.72 -23.19
N GLN A 329 6.51 -23.44 -24.02
CA GLN A 329 7.33 -22.23 -23.91
C GLN A 329 6.49 -20.94 -23.89
N GLU A 330 5.43 -20.86 -24.70
CA GLU A 330 4.57 -19.67 -24.75
C GLU A 330 3.79 -19.44 -23.44
N ALA A 331 3.38 -20.49 -22.75
CA ALA A 331 2.77 -20.37 -21.43
C ALA A 331 3.79 -19.90 -20.37
N LEU A 332 5.02 -20.43 -20.40
CA LEU A 332 6.10 -19.98 -19.50
C LEU A 332 6.49 -18.53 -19.77
N LYS A 333 6.47 -18.08 -21.04
CA LYS A 333 6.69 -16.66 -21.39
C LYS A 333 5.58 -15.77 -20.84
N ALA A 334 4.32 -16.15 -21.00
CA ALA A 334 3.18 -15.41 -20.44
C ALA A 334 3.30 -15.32 -18.92
N GLN A 335 3.65 -16.41 -18.23
CA GLN A 335 3.90 -16.41 -16.79
C GLN A 335 5.06 -15.48 -16.41
N ALA A 336 6.16 -15.46 -17.18
CA ALA A 336 7.31 -14.60 -16.92
C ALA A 336 6.93 -13.10 -17.05
N ILE A 337 6.13 -12.73 -18.04
CA ILE A 337 5.62 -11.36 -18.21
C ILE A 337 4.73 -10.98 -17.02
N CYS A 338 3.77 -11.83 -16.64
CA CYS A 338 2.92 -11.58 -15.48
C CYS A 338 3.74 -11.43 -14.20
N ALA A 339 4.66 -12.36 -13.93
CA ALA A 339 5.48 -12.34 -12.73
C ALA A 339 6.40 -11.12 -12.66
N ARG A 340 6.98 -10.69 -13.79
CA ARG A 340 7.80 -9.48 -13.88
C ARG A 340 7.00 -8.22 -13.60
N THR A 341 5.84 -8.08 -14.23
CA THR A 341 4.96 -6.93 -14.06
C THR A 341 4.48 -6.81 -12.62
N TYR A 342 4.05 -7.92 -12.01
CA TYR A 342 3.66 -7.99 -10.59
C TYR A 342 4.81 -7.58 -9.67
N ALA A 343 6.00 -8.16 -9.85
CA ALA A 343 7.17 -7.86 -9.03
C ALA A 343 7.59 -6.39 -9.17
N TYR A 344 7.60 -5.87 -10.40
CA TYR A 344 7.96 -4.46 -10.66
C TYR A 344 6.98 -3.49 -9.99
N GLY A 345 5.69 -3.79 -9.95
CA GLY A 345 4.70 -3.02 -9.20
C GLY A 345 4.99 -2.95 -7.71
N HIS A 346 5.45 -4.07 -7.12
CA HIS A 346 5.85 -4.10 -5.71
C HIS A 346 7.19 -3.43 -5.42
N MET A 347 8.09 -3.29 -6.42
CA MET A 347 9.31 -2.51 -6.25
C MET A 347 9.03 -1.02 -6.07
N ARG A 348 7.88 -0.53 -6.53
CA ARG A 348 7.42 0.86 -6.33
C ARG A 348 6.77 1.08 -4.96
N ARG A 349 6.34 0.03 -4.26
CA ARG A 349 5.67 0.09 -2.93
C ARG A 349 6.14 -1.07 -2.07
N ALA A 350 7.04 -0.81 -1.16
CA ALA A 350 7.60 -1.85 -0.31
C ALA A 350 6.57 -2.43 0.65
N GLY A 351 6.53 -3.76 0.72
CA GLY A 351 5.72 -4.48 1.70
C GLY A 351 6.31 -4.47 3.11
N TYR A 352 7.63 -4.29 3.21
CA TYR A 352 8.39 -4.28 4.46
C TYR A 352 9.35 -3.09 4.52
N PRO A 353 8.83 -1.85 4.57
CA PRO A 353 9.64 -0.64 4.49
C PRO A 353 10.65 -0.51 5.63
N GLN A 354 10.33 -1.00 6.83
CA GLN A 354 11.25 -1.00 7.98
C GLN A 354 12.51 -1.85 7.77
N TYR A 355 12.47 -2.83 6.88
CA TYR A 355 13.62 -3.65 6.49
C TYR A 355 14.16 -3.26 5.12
N GLY A 356 13.47 -2.38 4.40
CA GLY A 356 13.77 -2.00 3.02
C GLY A 356 13.56 -3.15 2.04
N ALA A 357 12.56 -4.02 2.29
CA ALA A 357 12.22 -5.12 1.40
C ALA A 357 10.88 -4.88 0.68
N HIS A 358 10.85 -5.22 -0.61
CA HIS A 358 9.69 -5.01 -1.48
C HIS A 358 8.62 -6.07 -1.25
N VAL A 359 9.02 -7.33 -1.15
CA VAL A 359 8.17 -8.51 -1.03
C VAL A 359 8.79 -9.50 -0.04
N ASP A 360 8.05 -10.53 0.36
CA ASP A 360 8.60 -11.72 1.00
C ASP A 360 8.63 -12.94 0.05
N ASP A 361 9.22 -14.04 0.48
CA ASP A 361 9.39 -15.25 -0.32
C ASP A 361 8.21 -16.25 -0.23
N SER A 362 7.09 -15.85 0.40
CA SER A 362 5.91 -16.71 0.61
C SER A 362 4.79 -16.47 -0.42
N THR A 363 3.72 -17.25 -0.29
CA THR A 363 2.48 -17.10 -1.08
C THR A 363 1.69 -15.81 -0.79
N SER A 364 2.14 -14.96 0.15
CA SER A 364 1.56 -13.63 0.35
C SER A 364 1.86 -12.69 -0.82
N TYR A 365 2.94 -12.99 -1.54
CA TYR A 365 3.37 -12.33 -2.78
C TYR A 365 3.50 -13.38 -3.90
N GLN A 366 4.70 -13.56 -4.46
CA GLN A 366 5.00 -14.60 -5.42
C GLN A 366 5.86 -15.68 -4.78
N VAL A 367 5.58 -16.93 -5.09
CA VAL A 367 6.35 -18.05 -4.53
C VAL A 367 7.81 -17.96 -4.97
N TYR A 368 8.70 -17.60 -4.03
CA TYR A 368 10.15 -17.59 -4.20
C TYR A 368 10.77 -18.66 -3.32
N ASN A 369 10.30 -19.93 -3.48
CA ASN A 369 10.65 -21.05 -2.61
C ASN A 369 11.99 -21.69 -2.93
N ASN A 370 12.87 -21.00 -3.65
CA ASN A 370 14.22 -21.42 -4.00
C ASN A 370 14.26 -22.79 -4.72
N ILE A 371 13.35 -23.00 -5.66
CA ILE A 371 13.41 -24.15 -6.56
C ILE A 371 14.65 -24.05 -7.47
N GLU A 372 15.22 -25.19 -7.86
CA GLU A 372 16.35 -25.21 -8.79
C GLU A 372 15.95 -24.57 -10.13
N GLU A 373 16.81 -23.68 -10.64
CA GLU A 373 16.61 -23.03 -11.94
C GLU A 373 16.47 -24.06 -13.06
N GLN A 374 15.41 -23.91 -13.84
CA GLN A 374 15.08 -24.80 -14.95
C GLN A 374 15.34 -24.13 -16.30
N ALA A 375 16.00 -24.85 -17.21
CA ALA A 375 16.41 -24.27 -18.49
C ALA A 375 15.24 -23.70 -19.33
N SER A 376 14.05 -24.36 -19.31
CA SER A 376 12.87 -23.88 -20.03
C SER A 376 12.30 -22.59 -19.41
N ALA A 377 12.24 -22.48 -18.08
CA ALA A 377 11.79 -21.28 -17.38
C ALA A 377 12.78 -20.13 -17.58
N THR A 378 14.10 -20.37 -17.38
CA THR A 378 15.15 -19.38 -17.62
C THR A 378 15.13 -18.88 -19.07
N LYS A 379 14.87 -19.76 -20.05
CA LYS A 379 14.72 -19.37 -21.46
C LYS A 379 13.51 -18.46 -21.65
N ALA A 380 12.36 -18.77 -21.05
CA ALA A 380 11.15 -17.95 -21.14
C ALA A 380 11.37 -16.55 -20.58
N VAL A 381 12.03 -16.42 -19.42
CA VAL A 381 12.38 -15.13 -18.83
C VAL A 381 13.29 -14.32 -19.76
N LYS A 382 14.33 -14.94 -20.32
CA LYS A 382 15.27 -14.28 -21.24
C LYS A 382 14.62 -13.85 -22.56
N GLU A 383 13.70 -14.65 -23.12
CA GLU A 383 12.99 -14.33 -24.36
C GLU A 383 11.92 -13.24 -24.17
N THR A 384 11.54 -12.96 -22.95
CA THR A 384 10.62 -11.89 -22.56
C THR A 384 11.28 -10.81 -21.70
N HIS A 385 12.62 -10.72 -21.76
CA HIS A 385 13.40 -9.78 -20.98
C HIS A 385 12.84 -8.36 -21.07
N GLY A 386 12.61 -7.71 -19.94
CA GLY A 386 12.11 -6.35 -19.84
C GLY A 386 10.62 -6.14 -20.15
N LYS A 387 9.91 -7.14 -20.70
CA LYS A 387 8.50 -6.96 -21.06
C LYS A 387 7.61 -6.84 -19.83
N LEU A 388 6.94 -5.70 -19.71
CA LEU A 388 5.92 -5.37 -18.71
C LEU A 388 4.56 -5.13 -19.36
N LEU A 389 3.50 -5.29 -18.60
CA LEU A 389 2.14 -5.03 -19.05
C LEU A 389 1.62 -3.71 -18.46
N TYR A 390 1.16 -2.82 -19.33
CA TYR A 390 0.57 -1.53 -18.98
C TYR A 390 -0.88 -1.45 -19.45
N THR A 391 -1.72 -0.77 -18.71
CA THR A 391 -3.10 -0.47 -19.09
C THR A 391 -3.15 0.57 -20.23
N ALA A 392 -4.29 0.72 -20.87
CA ALA A 392 -4.51 1.78 -21.87
C ALA A 392 -4.32 3.20 -21.31
N ARG A 393 -4.37 3.38 -19.99
CA ARG A 393 -4.10 4.66 -19.30
C ARG A 393 -2.62 4.91 -19.04
N GLY A 394 -1.73 3.98 -19.42
CA GLY A 394 -0.29 4.08 -19.16
C GLY A 394 0.11 3.72 -17.72
N GLU A 395 -0.77 3.08 -16.96
CA GLU A 395 -0.49 2.58 -15.62
C GLU A 395 0.02 1.14 -15.69
N LEU A 396 0.88 0.75 -14.77
CA LEU A 396 1.33 -0.64 -14.67
C LEU A 396 0.15 -1.56 -14.31
N ALA A 397 -0.07 -2.62 -15.08
CA ALA A 397 -1.20 -3.52 -14.86
C ALA A 397 -0.96 -4.45 -13.66
N GLY A 398 -2.00 -4.69 -12.86
CA GLY A 398 -2.01 -5.75 -11.85
C GLY A 398 -2.18 -7.11 -12.51
N THR A 399 -1.09 -7.83 -12.70
CA THR A 399 -1.07 -9.10 -13.44
C THR A 399 -1.26 -10.30 -12.52
N TYR A 400 -2.46 -10.45 -12.00
CA TYR A 400 -2.84 -11.58 -11.14
C TYR A 400 -3.01 -12.86 -11.95
N TYR A 401 -2.71 -14.00 -11.35
CA TYR A 401 -2.87 -15.31 -11.98
C TYR A 401 -3.28 -16.39 -10.98
N TYR A 402 -3.86 -17.46 -11.47
CA TYR A 402 -4.35 -18.57 -10.66
C TYR A 402 -4.23 -19.89 -11.43
N SER A 403 -4.40 -21.03 -10.73
CA SER A 403 -4.09 -22.34 -11.31
C SER A 403 -5.04 -22.76 -12.42
N THR A 404 -6.35 -22.83 -12.14
CA THR A 404 -7.33 -23.48 -13.03
C THR A 404 -8.68 -22.78 -12.97
N SER A 405 -9.29 -22.49 -14.10
CA SER A 405 -10.65 -21.96 -14.16
C SER A 405 -11.72 -23.05 -14.14
N CYS A 406 -12.95 -22.64 -13.89
CA CYS A 406 -14.13 -23.47 -14.10
C CYS A 406 -14.75 -23.28 -15.51
N GLY A 407 -14.04 -22.62 -16.43
CA GLY A 407 -14.50 -22.21 -17.75
C GLY A 407 -14.83 -20.71 -17.85
N VAL A 408 -14.74 -19.99 -16.74
CA VAL A 408 -14.94 -18.53 -16.67
C VAL A 408 -13.94 -17.92 -15.69
N GLY A 409 -13.54 -16.68 -15.93
CA GLY A 409 -12.76 -15.85 -15.01
C GLY A 409 -13.63 -15.02 -14.09
N SER A 410 -13.01 -14.09 -13.33
CA SER A 410 -13.70 -13.09 -12.52
C SER A 410 -13.03 -11.73 -12.58
N ASP A 411 -13.72 -10.70 -12.12
CA ASP A 411 -13.18 -9.37 -11.92
C ASP A 411 -12.36 -9.25 -10.62
N ALA A 412 -11.64 -8.14 -10.46
CA ALA A 412 -10.82 -7.89 -9.27
C ALA A 412 -11.65 -7.54 -8.01
N LYS A 413 -12.93 -7.22 -8.14
CA LYS A 413 -13.82 -6.85 -7.00
C LYS A 413 -13.99 -7.98 -5.99
N VAL A 414 -13.53 -9.18 -6.32
CA VAL A 414 -13.42 -10.32 -5.39
C VAL A 414 -12.67 -9.96 -4.10
N TRP A 415 -11.69 -9.03 -4.14
CA TRP A 415 -10.88 -8.63 -2.98
C TRP A 415 -11.48 -7.55 -2.10
N LYS A 416 -12.57 -6.87 -2.54
CA LYS A 416 -13.27 -5.84 -1.75
C LYS A 416 -12.40 -4.67 -1.32
N THR A 417 -11.44 -4.28 -2.12
CA THR A 417 -10.58 -3.10 -1.91
C THR A 417 -10.95 -1.99 -2.88
N LYS A 418 -10.63 -0.74 -2.52
CA LYS A 418 -10.87 0.42 -3.40
C LYS A 418 -10.07 0.34 -4.69
N GLU A 419 -8.84 -0.16 -4.58
CA GLU A 419 -7.95 -0.37 -5.73
C GLU A 419 -8.55 -1.40 -6.70
N ALA A 420 -9.09 -2.50 -6.17
CA ALA A 420 -9.75 -3.53 -6.98
C ALA A 420 -11.00 -3.01 -7.72
N GLU A 421 -11.74 -2.06 -7.14
CA GLU A 421 -12.89 -1.43 -7.78
C GLU A 421 -12.51 -0.56 -9.00
N SER A 422 -11.27 -0.06 -9.06
CA SER A 422 -10.76 0.77 -10.15
C SER A 422 -10.19 -0.03 -11.32
N ILE A 423 -10.04 -1.35 -11.17
CA ILE A 423 -9.52 -2.23 -12.22
C ILE A 423 -10.63 -2.55 -13.22
N ASP A 424 -10.44 -2.12 -14.46
CA ASP A 424 -11.42 -2.22 -15.55
C ASP A 424 -10.98 -3.08 -16.76
N TYR A 425 -9.85 -3.77 -16.64
CA TYR A 425 -9.28 -4.65 -17.66
C TYR A 425 -9.32 -6.15 -17.27
N LEU A 426 -9.91 -6.49 -16.14
CA LEU A 426 -10.09 -7.85 -15.64
C LEU A 426 -11.59 -8.17 -15.57
N HIS A 427 -12.04 -9.08 -16.42
CA HIS A 427 -13.45 -9.42 -16.54
C HIS A 427 -13.72 -10.92 -16.44
N GLY A 428 -14.94 -11.23 -16.01
CA GLY A 428 -15.47 -12.59 -15.96
C GLY A 428 -15.96 -13.06 -17.31
N LYS A 429 -15.09 -13.44 -18.23
CA LYS A 429 -15.45 -14.01 -19.55
C LYS A 429 -15.16 -15.49 -19.64
N SER A 430 -15.77 -16.15 -20.65
CA SER A 430 -15.50 -17.56 -20.91
C SER A 430 -14.07 -17.79 -21.42
N ILE A 431 -13.46 -18.89 -20.94
CA ILE A 431 -12.06 -19.23 -21.29
C ILE A 431 -12.05 -20.34 -22.33
N ASN A 432 -12.39 -19.95 -23.55
CA ASN A 432 -12.47 -20.83 -24.75
C ASN A 432 -12.08 -20.06 -26.03
N PRO A 433 -11.96 -20.74 -27.18
CA PRO A 433 -11.57 -20.11 -28.46
C PRO A 433 -12.52 -19.01 -28.96
N ASN A 434 -13.77 -19.01 -28.51
CA ASN A 434 -14.77 -18.01 -28.88
C ASN A 434 -15.37 -17.43 -27.58
N PRO A 435 -14.63 -16.54 -26.87
CA PRO A 435 -15.04 -16.04 -25.58
C PRO A 435 -16.35 -15.25 -25.66
N ASP A 436 -17.26 -15.52 -24.72
CA ASP A 436 -18.47 -14.72 -24.50
C ASP A 436 -18.14 -13.67 -23.44
N PRO A 437 -18.04 -12.38 -23.80
CA PRO A 437 -17.71 -11.31 -22.86
C PRO A 437 -18.85 -11.01 -21.87
N GLY A 438 -20.08 -11.38 -22.19
CA GLY A 438 -21.26 -11.17 -21.32
C GLY A 438 -21.50 -12.31 -20.33
N LEU A 439 -20.76 -13.42 -20.41
CA LEU A 439 -20.99 -14.57 -19.54
C LEU A 439 -20.78 -14.22 -18.06
N GLY A 440 -19.78 -13.41 -17.74
CA GLY A 440 -19.48 -13.04 -16.36
C GLY A 440 -20.63 -12.38 -15.64
N ASP A 441 -21.28 -11.42 -16.28
CA ASP A 441 -22.47 -10.73 -15.75
C ASP A 441 -23.66 -11.67 -15.60
N LEU A 442 -23.90 -12.54 -16.58
CA LEU A 442 -25.00 -13.51 -16.52
C LEU A 442 -24.86 -14.47 -15.34
N LEU A 443 -23.63 -14.84 -14.98
CA LEU A 443 -23.35 -15.75 -13.87
C LEU A 443 -23.46 -15.11 -12.48
N CYS A 444 -23.72 -13.81 -12.39
CA CYS A 444 -24.13 -13.17 -11.12
C CYS A 444 -25.48 -13.68 -10.63
N GLU A 445 -26.33 -14.23 -11.52
CA GLU A 445 -27.61 -14.83 -11.18
C GLU A 445 -27.42 -16.28 -10.69
N GLU A 446 -27.97 -16.61 -9.50
CA GLU A 446 -27.81 -17.95 -8.88
C GLU A 446 -28.25 -19.09 -9.80
N GLU A 447 -29.42 -18.96 -10.45
CA GLU A 447 -29.98 -19.98 -11.33
C GLU A 447 -29.10 -20.21 -12.56
N ARG A 448 -28.55 -19.14 -13.15
CA ARG A 448 -27.62 -19.21 -14.29
C ARG A 448 -26.31 -19.89 -13.92
N PHE A 449 -25.78 -19.54 -12.73
CA PHE A 449 -24.57 -20.18 -12.24
C PHE A 449 -24.80 -21.67 -11.93
N GLN A 450 -25.95 -22.05 -11.37
CA GLN A 450 -26.30 -23.45 -11.15
C GLN A 450 -26.33 -24.25 -12.46
N GLU A 451 -26.95 -23.72 -13.53
CA GLU A 451 -26.96 -24.33 -14.85
C GLU A 451 -25.52 -24.45 -15.42
N PHE A 452 -24.72 -23.40 -15.30
CA PHE A 452 -23.35 -23.37 -15.79
C PHE A 452 -22.46 -24.41 -15.10
N ILE A 453 -22.45 -24.46 -13.78
CA ILE A 453 -21.54 -25.33 -13.02
C ILE A 453 -21.94 -26.81 -13.12
N ALA A 454 -23.24 -27.09 -13.31
CA ALA A 454 -23.75 -28.45 -13.52
C ALA A 454 -23.40 -29.05 -14.89
N THR A 455 -23.02 -28.22 -15.86
CA THR A 455 -22.67 -28.63 -17.22
C THR A 455 -21.17 -28.53 -17.46
N ARG A 456 -20.70 -29.14 -18.54
CA ARG A 456 -19.31 -29.01 -19.03
C ARG A 456 -19.34 -28.46 -20.44
N ASN A 457 -18.68 -27.34 -20.66
CA ASN A 457 -18.49 -26.84 -22.01
C ASN A 457 -17.22 -27.49 -22.60
N TYR A 458 -17.39 -28.41 -23.53
CA TYR A 458 -16.28 -29.16 -24.13
C TYR A 458 -15.39 -28.29 -25.05
N THR A 459 -15.76 -27.04 -25.32
CA THR A 459 -14.91 -26.09 -26.04
C THR A 459 -13.97 -25.30 -25.12
N ASP A 460 -14.19 -25.35 -23.82
CA ASP A 460 -13.32 -24.65 -22.86
C ASP A 460 -11.92 -25.24 -22.87
N TYR A 461 -10.91 -24.39 -22.84
CA TYR A 461 -9.50 -24.80 -22.82
C TYR A 461 -9.17 -25.76 -21.68
N GLU A 462 -9.87 -25.65 -20.56
CA GLU A 462 -9.55 -26.36 -19.32
C GLU A 462 -10.52 -27.50 -18.97
N VAL A 463 -11.44 -27.86 -19.86
CA VAL A 463 -12.48 -28.88 -19.61
C VAL A 463 -11.94 -30.23 -19.16
N SER A 464 -10.72 -30.59 -19.57
CA SER A 464 -10.03 -31.82 -19.17
C SER A 464 -9.23 -31.73 -17.88
N GLU A 465 -9.07 -30.54 -17.29
CA GLU A 465 -8.26 -30.35 -16.09
C GLU A 465 -8.92 -30.97 -14.87
N PRO A 466 -8.19 -31.63 -13.98
CA PRO A 466 -8.75 -32.27 -12.78
C PRO A 466 -9.57 -31.32 -11.91
N TRP A 467 -9.19 -30.04 -11.83
CA TRP A 467 -9.86 -29.00 -11.06
C TRP A 467 -11.00 -28.27 -11.80
N TYR A 468 -11.24 -28.57 -13.06
CA TYR A 468 -12.30 -27.91 -13.84
C TYR A 468 -13.69 -28.11 -13.19
N ARG A 469 -13.93 -29.29 -12.58
CA ARG A 469 -15.09 -29.56 -11.70
C ARG A 469 -14.64 -30.33 -10.47
N TRP A 470 -15.26 -30.02 -9.34
CA TRP A 470 -15.01 -30.71 -8.08
C TRP A 470 -16.26 -30.75 -7.20
N SER A 471 -16.27 -31.61 -6.18
CA SER A 471 -17.29 -31.65 -5.15
C SER A 471 -16.65 -31.79 -3.76
N TYR A 472 -17.35 -31.23 -2.77
CA TYR A 472 -16.94 -31.26 -1.37
C TYR A 472 -18.18 -31.47 -0.50
N SER A 473 -18.13 -32.37 0.48
CA SER A 473 -19.29 -32.67 1.31
C SER A 473 -18.90 -32.77 2.77
N VAL A 474 -19.54 -31.96 3.59
CA VAL A 474 -19.51 -31.99 5.03
C VAL A 474 -20.77 -32.75 5.49
N LYS A 475 -20.60 -33.98 5.96
CA LYS A 475 -21.71 -34.86 6.33
C LYS A 475 -22.32 -34.51 7.69
N LYS A 476 -21.51 -33.93 8.58
CA LYS A 476 -21.91 -33.48 9.90
C LYS A 476 -21.33 -32.09 10.11
N LEU A 477 -22.22 -31.12 10.21
CA LEU A 477 -21.85 -29.74 10.54
C LEU A 477 -21.31 -29.72 11.97
N ASP A 478 -20.17 -29.07 12.17
CA ASP A 478 -19.58 -28.80 13.48
C ASP A 478 -19.69 -27.30 13.75
N GLU A 479 -20.61 -26.93 14.64
CA GLU A 479 -20.93 -25.54 14.95
C GLU A 479 -19.80 -24.85 15.71
N GLU A 480 -19.01 -25.61 16.50
CA GLU A 480 -17.84 -25.06 17.19
C GLU A 480 -16.74 -24.67 16.19
N ILE A 481 -16.41 -25.54 15.24
CA ILE A 481 -15.46 -25.25 14.16
C ILE A 481 -15.93 -24.05 13.33
N LEU A 482 -17.22 -24.04 12.98
CA LEU A 482 -17.80 -22.92 12.21
C LEU A 482 -17.72 -21.60 12.98
N THR A 483 -18.01 -21.61 14.29
CA THR A 483 -17.87 -20.46 15.17
C THR A 483 -16.42 -19.95 15.20
N GLN A 484 -15.45 -20.83 15.45
CA GLN A 484 -14.04 -20.46 15.49
C GLN A 484 -13.56 -19.81 14.17
N LYS A 485 -14.02 -20.33 13.03
CA LYS A 485 -13.68 -19.77 11.71
C LYS A 485 -14.31 -18.40 11.48
N LEU A 486 -15.55 -18.20 11.85
CA LEU A 486 -16.22 -16.90 11.77
C LEU A 486 -15.53 -15.87 12.66
N GLN A 487 -15.20 -16.24 13.91
CA GLN A 487 -14.47 -15.37 14.84
C GLN A 487 -13.09 -14.99 14.30
N LYS A 488 -12.33 -15.94 13.74
CA LYS A 488 -11.03 -15.70 13.12
C LYS A 488 -11.16 -14.73 11.92
N ARG A 489 -12.19 -14.87 11.10
CA ARG A 489 -12.42 -13.95 9.96
C ARG A 489 -12.89 -12.57 10.40
N TYR A 490 -13.73 -12.49 11.42
CA TYR A 490 -14.12 -11.24 12.05
C TYR A 490 -12.90 -10.48 12.61
N GLN A 491 -12.04 -11.17 13.36
CA GLN A 491 -10.80 -10.58 13.89
C GLN A 491 -9.86 -10.07 12.79
N ALA A 492 -9.81 -10.77 11.66
CA ALA A 492 -8.99 -10.33 10.52
C ALA A 492 -9.57 -9.09 9.83
N ASN A 493 -10.90 -8.99 9.70
CA ASN A 493 -11.59 -7.81 9.18
C ASN A 493 -13.07 -7.82 9.61
N GLU A 494 -13.37 -7.03 10.62
CA GLU A 494 -14.73 -6.91 11.21
C GLU A 494 -15.80 -6.41 10.22
N LYS A 495 -15.42 -5.76 9.11
CA LYS A 495 -16.34 -5.26 8.09
C LYS A 495 -16.81 -6.34 7.11
N LEU A 496 -16.15 -7.50 7.11
CA LEU A 496 -16.44 -8.60 6.19
C LEU A 496 -17.18 -9.78 6.85
N VAL A 497 -17.42 -9.74 8.16
CA VAL A 497 -18.28 -10.67 8.89
C VAL A 497 -19.25 -9.86 9.73
N LEU A 498 -20.52 -9.88 9.35
CA LEU A 498 -21.55 -9.01 9.91
C LEU A 498 -22.65 -9.82 10.58
N THR A 499 -23.29 -9.23 11.60
CA THR A 499 -24.44 -9.79 12.31
C THR A 499 -25.70 -8.99 11.97
N LEU A 500 -26.82 -9.66 11.76
CA LEU A 500 -28.11 -9.02 11.48
C LEU A 500 -28.72 -8.52 12.80
N GLU A 501 -28.88 -7.20 12.96
CA GLU A 501 -29.56 -6.57 14.08
C GLU A 501 -30.65 -5.60 13.59
N LYS A 502 -31.85 -5.78 14.06
CA LYS A 502 -33.00 -4.88 13.75
C LYS A 502 -33.21 -4.63 12.25
N GLY A 503 -32.89 -5.62 11.41
CA GLY A 503 -33.07 -5.54 9.96
C GLY A 503 -31.86 -4.94 9.21
N ALA A 504 -30.75 -4.61 9.86
CA ALA A 504 -29.51 -4.14 9.25
C ALA A 504 -28.33 -5.06 9.63
N TYR A 505 -27.39 -5.24 8.70
CA TYR A 505 -26.12 -5.93 8.99
C TYR A 505 -25.12 -4.96 9.59
N VAL A 506 -24.61 -5.31 10.79
CA VAL A 506 -23.65 -4.50 11.56
C VAL A 506 -22.41 -5.30 11.92
N SER A 507 -21.27 -4.62 12.09
CA SER A 507 -20.06 -5.22 12.64
C SER A 507 -20.25 -5.46 14.14
N LYS A 508 -20.22 -6.73 14.55
CA LYS A 508 -20.35 -7.17 15.93
C LYS A 508 -19.57 -8.47 16.13
N PRO A 509 -18.87 -8.65 17.25
CA PRO A 509 -18.18 -9.91 17.56
C PRO A 509 -19.11 -11.12 17.41
N VAL A 510 -18.60 -12.17 16.80
CA VAL A 510 -19.34 -13.40 16.55
C VAL A 510 -19.49 -14.19 17.85
N GLU A 511 -20.72 -14.44 18.25
CA GLU A 511 -21.08 -15.29 19.39
C GLU A 511 -21.02 -16.78 19.00
N GLU A 512 -21.10 -17.68 19.98
CA GLU A 512 -21.16 -19.12 19.73
C GLU A 512 -22.42 -19.48 18.94
N LEU A 513 -22.23 -20.14 17.80
CA LEU A 513 -23.35 -20.58 16.97
C LEU A 513 -24.08 -21.75 17.62
N LYS A 514 -25.40 -21.70 17.57
CA LYS A 514 -26.28 -22.80 18.00
C LYS A 514 -27.30 -23.06 16.94
N ALA A 515 -27.54 -24.34 16.62
CA ALA A 515 -28.59 -24.79 15.74
C ALA A 515 -28.67 -23.96 14.41
N VAL A 516 -27.75 -24.22 13.51
CA VAL A 516 -27.80 -23.61 12.16
C VAL A 516 -29.07 -24.10 11.45
N THR A 517 -29.97 -23.18 11.10
CA THR A 517 -31.26 -23.48 10.49
C THR A 517 -31.28 -23.23 8.98
N ASP A 518 -30.37 -22.36 8.49
CA ASP A 518 -30.20 -22.17 7.06
C ASP A 518 -28.77 -21.74 6.70
N LEU A 519 -28.36 -22.07 5.46
CA LEU A 519 -27.03 -21.81 4.94
C LEU A 519 -27.11 -21.68 3.42
N TYR A 520 -26.86 -20.49 2.86
CA TYR A 520 -26.99 -20.25 1.43
C TYR A 520 -26.13 -19.09 0.92
N ILE A 521 -25.79 -19.10 -0.39
CA ILE A 521 -25.15 -17.98 -1.08
C ILE A 521 -26.23 -16.95 -1.42
N ALA A 522 -26.08 -15.74 -0.89
CA ALA A 522 -27.04 -14.65 -1.08
C ALA A 522 -26.67 -13.74 -2.27
N LYS A 523 -25.39 -13.70 -2.64
CA LYS A 523 -24.90 -12.88 -3.75
C LYS A 523 -23.72 -13.53 -4.42
N ARG A 524 -23.66 -13.38 -5.75
CA ARG A 524 -22.52 -13.74 -6.58
C ARG A 524 -21.89 -12.49 -7.18
N GLY A 525 -20.58 -12.54 -7.39
CA GLY A 525 -19.86 -11.55 -8.18
C GLY A 525 -19.69 -11.99 -9.64
N GLU A 526 -19.05 -11.16 -10.43
CA GLU A 526 -18.81 -11.37 -11.86
C GLU A 526 -18.05 -12.67 -12.13
N GLY A 527 -18.58 -13.51 -13.03
CA GLY A 527 -18.09 -14.88 -13.25
C GLY A 527 -18.73 -15.91 -12.32
N GLY A 528 -19.55 -15.52 -11.36
CA GLY A 528 -20.35 -16.42 -10.52
C GLY A 528 -19.71 -16.84 -9.20
N TYR A 529 -18.58 -16.23 -8.77
CA TYR A 529 -18.02 -16.55 -7.46
C TYR A 529 -18.97 -16.16 -6.30
N ALA A 530 -18.94 -16.92 -5.22
CA ALA A 530 -19.70 -16.64 -4.01
C ALA A 530 -19.18 -15.34 -3.36
N ASP A 531 -20.02 -14.30 -3.32
CA ASP A 531 -19.69 -12.97 -2.81
C ASP A 531 -20.23 -12.71 -1.40
N GLU A 532 -21.45 -13.17 -1.12
CA GLU A 532 -22.06 -13.11 0.20
C GLU A 532 -22.64 -14.48 0.57
N LEU A 533 -22.27 -14.98 1.75
CA LEU A 533 -22.82 -16.18 2.38
C LEU A 533 -23.67 -15.76 3.57
N ILE A 534 -24.86 -16.32 3.68
CA ILE A 534 -25.73 -16.16 4.86
C ILE A 534 -25.77 -17.45 5.66
N ILE A 535 -25.60 -17.30 6.97
CA ILE A 535 -25.70 -18.37 7.97
C ILE A 535 -26.77 -17.96 8.96
N VAL A 536 -27.87 -18.70 9.01
CA VAL A 536 -29.00 -18.46 9.91
C VAL A 536 -28.95 -19.46 11.04
N THR A 537 -29.02 -18.98 12.26
CA THR A 537 -29.16 -19.81 13.46
C THR A 537 -30.50 -19.50 14.13
N GLU A 538 -30.85 -20.24 15.18
CA GLU A 538 -32.07 -19.93 15.97
C GLU A 538 -31.99 -18.53 16.60
N GLU A 539 -30.81 -18.04 16.94
CA GLU A 539 -30.62 -16.81 17.72
C GLU A 539 -30.19 -15.62 16.83
N GLN A 540 -29.37 -15.86 15.78
CA GLN A 540 -28.73 -14.82 15.00
C GLN A 540 -28.61 -15.19 13.51
N THR A 541 -28.42 -14.17 12.69
CA THR A 541 -28.08 -14.33 11.28
C THR A 541 -26.74 -13.63 11.00
N TYR A 542 -25.82 -14.36 10.40
CA TYR A 542 -24.52 -13.85 10.02
C TYR A 542 -24.39 -13.72 8.51
N LYS A 543 -23.68 -12.68 8.07
CA LYS A 543 -23.28 -12.47 6.68
C LYS A 543 -21.76 -12.51 6.59
N VAL A 544 -21.24 -13.40 5.75
CA VAL A 544 -19.82 -13.46 5.40
C VAL A 544 -19.63 -12.89 4.02
N ILE A 545 -18.74 -11.90 3.89
CA ILE A 545 -18.44 -11.19 2.65
C ILE A 545 -17.04 -11.57 2.17
N SER A 546 -16.83 -11.59 0.89
CA SER A 546 -15.68 -11.96 0.08
C SER A 546 -15.49 -13.46 -0.12
N GLU A 547 -15.06 -13.78 -1.31
CA GLU A 547 -14.77 -15.13 -1.79
C GLU A 547 -13.80 -15.88 -0.84
N HIS A 548 -12.71 -15.23 -0.44
CA HIS A 548 -11.71 -15.84 0.43
C HIS A 548 -12.27 -16.19 1.82
N ASN A 549 -13.07 -15.30 2.43
CA ASN A 549 -13.68 -15.57 3.74
C ASN A 549 -14.67 -16.71 3.66
N ILE A 550 -15.50 -16.75 2.60
CA ILE A 550 -16.48 -17.81 2.37
C ILE A 550 -15.79 -19.16 2.18
N ARG A 551 -14.74 -19.23 1.38
CA ARG A 551 -13.92 -20.45 1.21
C ARG A 551 -13.31 -20.94 2.53
N SER A 552 -12.82 -20.02 3.36
CA SER A 552 -12.23 -20.34 4.66
C SER A 552 -13.29 -20.84 5.65
N VAL A 553 -14.47 -20.20 5.70
CA VAL A 553 -15.56 -20.55 6.62
C VAL A 553 -16.16 -21.91 6.29
N LEU A 554 -16.39 -22.21 4.99
CA LEU A 554 -17.00 -23.45 4.54
C LEU A 554 -16.01 -24.63 4.39
N CYS A 555 -14.72 -24.46 4.66
CA CYS A 555 -13.76 -25.58 4.71
C CYS A 555 -13.68 -26.14 6.12
N ASP A 556 -14.19 -27.36 6.39
CA ASP A 556 -14.15 -27.99 7.73
C ASP A 556 -12.74 -28.50 8.14
N GLY A 557 -11.80 -28.53 7.19
CA GLY A 557 -10.42 -29.01 7.41
C GLY A 557 -10.26 -30.54 7.46
N ALA A 558 -11.35 -31.29 7.48
CA ALA A 558 -11.37 -32.75 7.60
C ALA A 558 -11.85 -33.46 6.34
N SER A 559 -12.83 -32.88 5.66
CA SER A 559 -13.41 -33.44 4.44
C SER A 559 -12.45 -33.32 3.26
N LYS A 560 -12.60 -34.21 2.27
CA LYS A 560 -11.77 -34.21 1.05
C LYS A 560 -12.55 -33.66 -0.11
N VAL A 561 -11.84 -32.94 -0.99
CA VAL A 561 -12.35 -32.54 -2.27
C VAL A 561 -12.24 -33.71 -3.25
N ASN A 562 -13.34 -34.06 -3.92
CA ASN A 562 -13.35 -35.01 -5.04
C ASN A 562 -13.24 -34.23 -6.34
N ARG A 563 -12.17 -34.42 -7.11
CA ARG A 563 -11.98 -33.80 -8.41
C ARG A 563 -12.67 -34.58 -9.51
N GLN A 564 -12.86 -33.98 -10.69
CA GLN A 564 -13.56 -34.62 -11.81
C GLN A 564 -12.85 -35.86 -12.38
N ASP A 565 -11.55 -36.02 -12.15
CA ASP A 565 -10.76 -37.20 -12.52
C ASP A 565 -10.93 -38.36 -11.52
N GLY A 566 -11.77 -38.21 -10.49
CA GLY A 566 -12.02 -39.19 -9.45
C GLY A 566 -10.99 -39.15 -8.30
N SER A 567 -9.96 -38.35 -8.39
CA SER A 567 -8.96 -38.22 -7.30
C SER A 567 -9.52 -37.43 -6.13
N LYS A 568 -8.99 -37.71 -4.93
CA LYS A 568 -9.40 -37.06 -3.67
C LYS A 568 -8.23 -36.34 -3.05
N VAL A 569 -8.42 -35.06 -2.75
CA VAL A 569 -7.39 -34.18 -2.20
C VAL A 569 -7.82 -33.66 -0.84
N ASN A 570 -6.87 -33.54 0.11
CA ASN A 570 -7.12 -32.92 1.40
C ASN A 570 -7.42 -31.44 1.24
N CYS A 571 -8.31 -30.92 2.08
CA CYS A 571 -8.70 -29.52 2.15
C CYS A 571 -8.53 -29.01 3.58
N PRO A 572 -7.31 -28.65 4.02
CA PRO A 572 -7.06 -28.41 5.43
C PRO A 572 -7.56 -27.05 5.93
N SER A 573 -7.61 -26.04 5.08
CA SER A 573 -7.89 -24.66 5.54
C SER A 573 -8.75 -23.82 4.61
N LEU A 574 -8.74 -24.09 3.30
CA LEU A 574 -9.37 -23.24 2.29
C LEU A 574 -9.92 -24.09 1.14
N LEU A 575 -11.19 -23.86 0.74
CA LEU A 575 -11.79 -24.51 -0.44
C LEU A 575 -11.00 -24.17 -1.72
N PRO A 576 -11.08 -25.03 -2.78
CA PRO A 576 -10.30 -24.82 -4.00
C PRO A 576 -10.57 -23.48 -4.69
N SER A 577 -11.81 -23.03 -4.72
CA SER A 577 -12.25 -21.78 -5.35
C SER A 577 -13.54 -21.28 -4.73
N GLY A 578 -13.97 -20.07 -5.09
CA GLY A 578 -15.28 -19.51 -4.72
C GLY A 578 -16.40 -19.83 -5.73
N PHE A 579 -16.11 -20.59 -6.79
CA PHE A 579 -17.05 -20.93 -7.85
C PHE A 579 -17.76 -22.24 -7.55
N PHE A 580 -18.80 -22.20 -6.72
CA PHE A 580 -19.57 -23.38 -6.32
C PHE A 580 -21.03 -23.06 -6.04
N ILE A 581 -21.89 -24.07 -6.18
CA ILE A 581 -23.22 -24.09 -5.61
C ILE A 581 -23.22 -24.79 -4.25
N LEU A 582 -24.04 -24.30 -3.33
CA LEU A 582 -24.17 -24.83 -1.98
C LEU A 582 -25.55 -25.45 -1.80
N THR A 583 -25.61 -26.68 -1.33
CA THR A 583 -26.82 -27.37 -0.96
C THR A 583 -26.73 -27.77 0.50
N ALA A 584 -27.55 -27.15 1.35
CA ALA A 584 -27.65 -27.51 2.77
C ALA A 584 -28.42 -28.83 2.94
N GLY A 585 -27.87 -29.77 3.72
CA GLY A 585 -28.54 -30.98 4.14
C GLY A 585 -29.27 -30.70 5.45
N LYS A 586 -30.60 -30.88 5.48
CA LYS A 586 -31.43 -30.61 6.66
C LYS A 586 -32.01 -31.87 7.27
N GLU A 587 -32.09 -31.90 8.61
CA GLU A 587 -32.90 -32.82 9.39
C GLU A 587 -33.84 -31.98 10.26
N GLY A 588 -35.16 -32.05 9.95
CA GLY A 588 -36.15 -31.10 10.51
C GLY A 588 -35.80 -29.68 10.05
N ASP A 589 -35.74 -28.76 10.99
CA ASP A 589 -35.42 -27.34 10.72
C ASP A 589 -33.90 -27.05 10.75
N ASN A 590 -33.05 -28.03 11.13
CA ASN A 590 -31.65 -27.83 11.34
C ASN A 590 -30.79 -28.28 10.14
N VAL A 591 -29.77 -27.50 9.80
CA VAL A 591 -28.71 -27.88 8.85
C VAL A 591 -27.76 -28.83 9.54
N VAL A 592 -27.75 -30.09 9.12
CA VAL A 592 -26.83 -31.10 9.67
C VAL A 592 -25.55 -31.29 8.87
N GLY A 593 -25.47 -30.72 7.68
CA GLY A 593 -24.31 -30.77 6.79
C GLY A 593 -24.59 -30.02 5.50
N TYR A 594 -23.65 -30.05 4.56
CA TYR A 594 -23.81 -29.40 3.25
C TYR A 594 -22.96 -30.07 2.18
N THR A 595 -23.35 -29.87 0.95
CA THR A 595 -22.57 -30.29 -0.22
C THR A 595 -22.31 -29.10 -1.12
N LEU A 596 -21.08 -28.98 -1.58
CA LEU A 596 -20.62 -28.03 -2.58
C LEU A 596 -20.32 -28.75 -3.89
N VAL A 597 -20.81 -28.21 -4.99
CA VAL A 597 -20.41 -28.63 -6.35
C VAL A 597 -19.82 -27.41 -7.01
N GLY A 598 -18.56 -27.47 -7.40
CA GLY A 598 -17.85 -26.32 -7.89
C GLY A 598 -16.85 -26.65 -8.99
N GLY A 599 -16.06 -25.64 -9.36
CA GLY A 599 -15.02 -25.76 -10.35
C GLY A 599 -13.92 -24.71 -10.14
N GLY A 600 -12.76 -24.98 -10.74
CA GLY A 600 -11.60 -24.12 -10.65
C GLY A 600 -10.74 -24.33 -9.40
N TYR A 601 -9.53 -23.75 -9.43
CA TYR A 601 -8.57 -23.73 -8.33
C TYR A 601 -7.87 -22.37 -8.32
N GLY A 602 -8.16 -21.56 -7.30
CA GLY A 602 -7.70 -20.18 -7.13
C GLY A 602 -8.84 -19.16 -7.10
N HIS A 603 -8.47 -17.87 -7.16
CA HIS A 603 -9.41 -16.75 -7.03
C HIS A 603 -10.16 -16.39 -8.32
N GLY A 604 -9.71 -16.89 -9.50
CA GLY A 604 -10.38 -16.65 -10.78
C GLY A 604 -10.02 -15.34 -11.48
N VAL A 605 -9.17 -14.49 -10.90
CA VAL A 605 -8.83 -13.16 -11.44
C VAL A 605 -7.58 -13.20 -12.30
N GLY A 606 -7.63 -12.64 -13.51
CA GLY A 606 -6.50 -12.57 -14.44
C GLY A 606 -6.20 -13.91 -15.12
N MET A 607 -4.92 -14.25 -15.31
CA MET A 607 -4.52 -15.39 -16.12
C MET A 607 -4.72 -16.74 -15.40
N SER A 608 -5.48 -17.64 -16.03
CA SER A 608 -5.47 -19.07 -15.67
C SER A 608 -4.19 -19.73 -16.20
N GLN A 609 -3.38 -20.33 -15.31
CA GLN A 609 -2.13 -21.01 -15.69
C GLN A 609 -2.38 -22.24 -16.58
N ASN A 610 -3.39 -23.05 -16.25
CA ASN A 610 -3.80 -24.18 -17.10
C ASN A 610 -4.51 -23.71 -18.38
N GLY A 611 -5.24 -22.59 -18.32
CA GLY A 611 -5.78 -21.93 -19.50
C GLY A 611 -4.67 -21.52 -20.47
N ALA A 612 -3.68 -20.78 -19.98
CA ALA A 612 -2.50 -20.37 -20.76
C ALA A 612 -1.73 -21.57 -21.34
N ARG A 613 -1.57 -22.66 -20.56
CA ARG A 613 -0.96 -23.90 -21.04
C ARG A 613 -1.72 -24.48 -22.24
N ASN A 614 -3.02 -24.61 -22.12
CA ASN A 614 -3.84 -25.24 -23.15
C ASN A 614 -4.01 -24.34 -24.38
N MET A 615 -4.02 -23.02 -24.21
CA MET A 615 -3.92 -22.05 -25.31
C MET A 615 -2.58 -22.19 -26.06
N ALA A 616 -1.47 -22.33 -25.34
CA ALA A 616 -0.16 -22.54 -25.94
C ALA A 616 -0.07 -23.89 -26.69
N PHE A 617 -0.70 -24.96 -26.18
CA PHE A 617 -0.85 -26.23 -26.94
C PHE A 617 -1.70 -26.07 -28.19
N ALA A 618 -2.67 -25.14 -28.18
CA ALA A 618 -3.44 -24.79 -29.37
C ALA A 618 -2.69 -23.90 -30.38
N GLY A 619 -1.41 -23.55 -30.09
CA GLY A 619 -0.55 -22.75 -30.96
C GLY A 619 -0.66 -21.23 -30.74
N ILE A 620 -1.28 -20.79 -29.66
CA ILE A 620 -1.40 -19.36 -29.31
C ILE A 620 -0.09 -18.89 -28.66
N ASN A 621 0.45 -17.76 -29.12
CA ASN A 621 1.69 -17.18 -28.59
C ASN A 621 1.47 -16.45 -27.26
N ALA A 622 2.55 -16.10 -26.58
CA ALA A 622 2.50 -15.49 -25.25
C ALA A 622 1.80 -14.13 -25.23
N GLU A 623 1.96 -13.31 -26.25
CA GLU A 623 1.33 -11.99 -26.35
C GLU A 623 -0.19 -12.10 -26.48
N ASP A 624 -0.65 -13.01 -27.34
CA ASP A 624 -2.09 -13.29 -27.50
C ASP A 624 -2.68 -13.92 -26.23
N ILE A 625 -1.92 -14.75 -25.51
CA ILE A 625 -2.35 -15.28 -24.20
C ILE A 625 -2.51 -14.14 -23.19
N ILE A 626 -1.55 -13.23 -23.09
CA ILE A 626 -1.61 -12.09 -22.19
C ILE A 626 -2.81 -11.18 -22.50
N THR A 627 -2.97 -10.78 -23.76
CA THR A 627 -4.07 -9.90 -24.18
C THR A 627 -5.43 -10.57 -24.10
N PHE A 628 -5.48 -11.90 -24.11
CA PHE A 628 -6.71 -12.64 -23.82
C PHE A 628 -7.15 -12.46 -22.37
N PHE A 629 -6.25 -12.49 -21.39
CA PHE A 629 -6.60 -12.42 -19.97
C PHE A 629 -6.62 -10.99 -19.40
N TYR A 630 -5.89 -10.06 -20.02
CA TYR A 630 -5.80 -8.65 -19.60
C TYR A 630 -6.22 -7.76 -20.75
N GLU A 631 -7.52 -7.41 -20.78
CA GLU A 631 -8.12 -6.65 -21.86
C GLU A 631 -7.59 -5.21 -21.91
N ASP A 632 -7.46 -4.66 -23.11
CA ASP A 632 -7.01 -3.27 -23.31
C ASP A 632 -5.64 -2.95 -22.67
N CYS A 633 -4.81 -3.96 -22.41
CA CYS A 633 -3.45 -3.80 -21.93
C CYS A 633 -2.43 -3.97 -23.07
N MET A 634 -1.28 -3.31 -22.95
CA MET A 634 -0.20 -3.34 -23.92
C MET A 634 1.12 -3.75 -23.28
N LEU A 635 1.96 -4.45 -24.04
CA LEU A 635 3.33 -4.77 -23.65
C LEU A 635 4.25 -3.57 -23.91
N VAL A 636 5.07 -3.24 -22.91
CA VAL A 636 6.08 -2.19 -22.96
C VAL A 636 7.41 -2.80 -22.55
N ASP A 637 8.50 -2.41 -23.18
CA ASP A 637 9.84 -2.83 -22.80
C ASP A 637 10.40 -1.88 -21.73
N LEU A 638 10.80 -2.42 -20.59
CA LEU A 638 11.31 -1.66 -19.44
C LEU A 638 12.69 -1.04 -19.72
N TYR A 639 13.48 -1.63 -20.63
CA TYR A 639 14.89 -1.28 -20.87
C TYR A 639 15.12 -0.56 -22.21
N GLU A 640 14.07 -0.32 -22.99
CA GLU A 640 14.11 0.56 -24.15
C GLU A 640 13.75 2.00 -23.76
#